data_bc3bfec8c95b0d56ed635a14700f42de
#
_entry.id   bc3bfec8c95b0d56ed635a14700f42de
#
_cell.length_a   1.000
_cell.length_b   1.000
_cell.length_c   1.000
_cell.angle_alpha   90.00
_cell.angle_beta   90.00
_cell.angle_gamma   90.00
#
_symmetry.space_group_name_H-M   'P 1'
#
loop_
_entity.id
_entity.type
_entity.pdbx_description
1 polymer ?
#
loop_
_entity_poly.entity_id
_entity_poly.type
_entity_poly.pdbx_seq_one_letter_code
_entity_poly.pdbx_strand_id
1 'polypeptide(L)'
;MRVTSRFGLAGAALAAVAVVGLAGAGAAAAADDDGDISGVVRSAAGGEAGVWVIAETADLETTFRKIVVTGDDGRFLVPDLPDAAYEVWVRGYGLVDSEKHAARPGDELTVEVAAAATPQEAARIYPANYWYSLLEVPAEDEFPGTGPNGNGIGRGMRHQAEWVDRLKDGCQLCHQMGNMATREMPMIDVDDFDSTVAAWDHRVQVGRSGPSMNSGLNRMGRERALQLFADWTDRIAAGEVPPEPPRPQGVERNVGMTMGGWGDLIAMVHDEIATDKRNPHLYPNAPIYGVGGAGLTITDPVTHQSVRLDMTTRDPMPERGDSYAGTTALIPSPYWGDERSTARGHSAHNPMLDADGRLWITQRIRPSDNPAWCKEGSDHPSASHFPIDRSQRQLSYWDVEAEEFVHVDTCYMTHHLQFAEDESDTLWLSGSTDVVGWLNTKLYDETGDEQAAQGWCPTIVDTSGDGRIGEYTEPGEPQDPTKDMRLDGFAYGIIPNPVDGSIWIARRLPVPGSIVRLEVGDSPPESCIAEVYEPPFENPAVDPSQWGHGGRGIDVDRNGVLWTALGGSGHLASFDRSKCQVLNGPTATGQHCPEGWTLYPTPGPQMKGVSAAGSADFHYYNWVDQFNTLGLGDNVPIANGTGSDALLALLPDTGEWVTLRVPYPLGFYTRGLDGRIDDAEAGWKGRGVWASYDSVTNWHNEGGK
;
A
#
# COMPACT_ATOMS: atom_id res chain seq x y z
N MET A 1 -33.48 -6.31 -12.76
CA MET A 1 -33.42 -7.40 -13.74
C MET A 1 -32.65 -8.51 -13.04
N ARG A 2 -33.32 -9.60 -12.70
CA ARG A 2 -32.70 -10.68 -11.90
C ARG A 2 -31.82 -11.53 -12.83
N VAL A 3 -30.52 -11.57 -12.55
CA VAL A 3 -29.59 -12.54 -13.15
C VAL A 3 -29.35 -13.62 -12.11
N THR A 4 -29.93 -14.79 -12.33
CA THR A 4 -29.67 -15.97 -11.50
C THR A 4 -28.57 -16.79 -12.16
N SER A 5 -27.36 -16.71 -11.63
CA SER A 5 -26.34 -17.73 -11.88
C SER A 5 -26.18 -18.57 -10.61
N ARG A 6 -26.41 -19.86 -10.73
CA ARG A 6 -26.29 -20.82 -9.64
C ARG A 6 -24.84 -21.29 -9.56
N PHE A 7 -24.17 -20.99 -8.50
CA PHE A 7 -22.94 -21.68 -8.11
C PHE A 7 -23.30 -23.01 -7.41
N GLY A 8 -22.85 -24.10 -7.98
CA GLY A 8 -23.06 -25.44 -7.41
C GLY A 8 -21.83 -25.87 -6.60
N LEU A 9 -21.96 -25.94 -5.31
CA LEU A 9 -20.96 -26.59 -4.44
C LEU A 9 -21.06 -28.12 -4.54
N ALA A 10 -19.99 -28.76 -4.98
CA ALA A 10 -19.83 -30.21 -4.94
C ALA A 10 -19.00 -30.58 -3.69
N GLY A 11 -19.65 -31.23 -2.73
CA GLY A 11 -18.97 -31.74 -1.54
C GLY A 11 -18.05 -32.92 -1.87
N ALA A 12 -16.82 -32.90 -1.36
CA ALA A 12 -15.83 -33.96 -1.48
C ALA A 12 -15.76 -34.79 -0.19
N ALA A 13 -15.89 -36.12 -0.33
CA ALA A 13 -15.73 -37.08 0.72
C ALA A 13 -14.24 -37.45 0.89
N LEU A 14 -13.80 -37.56 2.15
CA LEU A 14 -12.46 -38.05 2.55
C LEU A 14 -12.25 -39.50 2.17
N ALA A 15 -11.08 -39.80 1.58
CA ALA A 15 -10.45 -41.11 1.64
C ALA A 15 -8.94 -40.96 1.83
N ALA A 16 -8.44 -41.46 2.94
CA ALA A 16 -7.01 -41.52 3.25
C ALA A 16 -6.36 -42.73 2.57
N VAL A 17 -5.24 -42.53 1.87
CA VAL A 17 -4.31 -43.63 1.51
C VAL A 17 -2.87 -43.15 1.69
N ALA A 18 -2.13 -43.91 2.52
CA ALA A 18 -0.71 -43.78 2.71
C ALA A 18 0.07 -44.46 1.57
N VAL A 19 1.09 -43.82 1.02
CA VAL A 19 2.09 -44.48 0.18
C VAL A 19 3.51 -44.00 0.47
N VAL A 20 4.35 -44.99 0.60
CA VAL A 20 5.77 -45.00 0.90
C VAL A 20 6.59 -44.49 -0.29
N GLY A 21 7.68 -43.78 0.00
CA GLY A 21 8.59 -43.20 -0.98
C GLY A 21 9.48 -44.21 -1.74
N LEU A 22 9.94 -43.72 -2.88
CA LEU A 22 11.17 -44.17 -3.53
C LEU A 22 11.75 -43.02 -4.36
N ALA A 23 12.98 -42.67 -4.03
CA ALA A 23 13.76 -41.71 -4.80
C ALA A 23 14.20 -42.35 -6.14
N GLY A 24 13.93 -41.65 -7.22
CA GLY A 24 14.45 -41.95 -8.53
C GLY A 24 14.63 -40.64 -9.30
N ALA A 25 15.90 -40.25 -9.51
CA ALA A 25 16.22 -39.18 -10.45
C ALA A 25 15.87 -39.64 -11.87
N GLY A 26 14.73 -39.22 -12.34
CA GLY A 26 14.31 -39.35 -13.73
C GLY A 26 14.23 -37.96 -14.36
N ALA A 27 14.87 -37.77 -15.49
CA ALA A 27 14.68 -36.61 -16.34
C ALA A 27 13.16 -36.40 -16.53
N ALA A 28 12.66 -35.26 -16.10
CA ALA A 28 11.29 -34.90 -16.39
C ALA A 28 11.16 -34.75 -17.90
N ALA A 29 10.41 -35.64 -18.52
CA ALA A 29 9.86 -35.40 -19.84
C ALA A 29 8.91 -34.21 -19.68
N ALA A 30 9.11 -33.18 -20.49
CA ALA A 30 8.13 -32.10 -20.61
C ALA A 30 6.78 -32.75 -20.93
N ALA A 31 5.79 -32.53 -20.09
CA ALA A 31 4.41 -32.74 -20.46
C ALA A 31 4.12 -31.72 -21.56
N ASP A 32 3.54 -32.19 -22.67
CA ASP A 32 2.91 -31.32 -23.66
C ASP A 32 1.75 -30.62 -22.94
N ASP A 33 2.01 -29.43 -22.42
CA ASP A 33 0.97 -28.57 -21.83
C ASP A 33 0.57 -27.59 -22.93
N ASP A 34 -0.55 -27.90 -23.59
CA ASP A 34 -1.10 -27.11 -24.69
C ASP A 34 -1.46 -25.66 -24.29
N GLY A 35 -1.27 -25.30 -23.00
CA GLY A 35 -1.59 -24.00 -22.41
C GLY A 35 -0.45 -22.96 -22.38
N ASP A 36 0.74 -23.29 -22.85
CA ASP A 36 1.92 -22.44 -22.70
C ASP A 36 2.32 -21.75 -24.00
N ILE A 37 2.93 -20.56 -23.91
CA ILE A 37 3.69 -19.94 -25.01
C ILE A 37 5.17 -19.95 -24.63
N SER A 38 6.02 -20.53 -25.46
CA SER A 38 7.45 -20.61 -25.21
C SER A 38 8.27 -19.87 -26.28
N GLY A 39 9.58 -19.72 -26.02
CA GLY A 39 10.43 -19.14 -27.05
C GLY A 39 11.76 -18.61 -26.58
N VAL A 40 12.36 -17.75 -27.44
CA VAL A 40 13.64 -17.12 -27.17
C VAL A 40 13.61 -15.64 -27.59
N VAL A 41 14.15 -14.78 -26.74
CA VAL A 41 14.41 -13.37 -27.06
C VAL A 41 15.86 -13.20 -27.46
N ARG A 42 16.10 -12.53 -28.59
CA ARG A 42 17.45 -12.30 -29.14
C ARG A 42 17.66 -10.86 -29.58
N SER A 43 18.91 -10.44 -29.43
CA SER A 43 19.43 -9.23 -30.09
C SER A 43 20.62 -9.59 -30.99
N ALA A 44 21.23 -8.59 -31.59
CA ALA A 44 22.49 -8.75 -32.31
C ALA A 44 23.64 -9.32 -31.44
N ALA A 45 23.54 -9.19 -30.11
CA ALA A 45 24.51 -9.72 -29.15
C ALA A 45 24.28 -11.19 -28.76
N GLY A 46 23.10 -11.75 -29.08
CA GLY A 46 22.73 -13.12 -28.72
C GLY A 46 21.40 -13.17 -27.94
N GLY A 47 21.25 -14.18 -27.07
CA GLY A 47 20.09 -14.29 -26.19
C GLY A 47 20.04 -13.18 -25.15
N GLU A 48 18.88 -12.57 -24.94
CA GLU A 48 18.67 -11.45 -24.02
C GLU A 48 18.20 -11.97 -22.65
N ALA A 49 19.06 -11.88 -21.65
CA ALA A 49 18.80 -12.28 -20.29
C ALA A 49 18.14 -11.18 -19.48
N GLY A 50 17.19 -11.57 -18.56
CA GLY A 50 16.57 -10.64 -17.63
C GLY A 50 15.73 -9.57 -18.32
N VAL A 51 15.03 -9.93 -19.38
CA VAL A 51 14.03 -9.08 -20.02
C VAL A 51 12.64 -9.66 -19.86
N TRP A 52 11.63 -8.81 -19.88
CA TRP A 52 10.24 -9.22 -19.67
C TRP A 52 9.57 -9.59 -20.99
N VAL A 53 8.92 -10.74 -20.98
CA VAL A 53 8.04 -11.18 -22.06
C VAL A 53 6.60 -10.99 -21.59
N ILE A 54 5.84 -10.21 -22.32
CA ILE A 54 4.48 -9.79 -21.97
C ILE A 54 3.53 -10.42 -22.98
N ALA A 55 2.66 -11.31 -22.51
CA ALA A 55 1.56 -11.88 -23.29
C ALA A 55 0.26 -11.24 -22.84
N GLU A 56 -0.42 -10.53 -23.73
CA GLU A 56 -1.65 -9.81 -23.41
C GLU A 56 -2.78 -10.19 -24.39
N THR A 57 -4.01 -10.22 -23.86
CA THR A 57 -5.21 -10.50 -24.67
C THR A 57 -6.37 -9.60 -24.29
N ALA A 58 -7.24 -9.32 -25.26
CA ALA A 58 -8.53 -8.67 -25.08
C ALA A 58 -9.71 -9.62 -25.37
N ASP A 59 -9.45 -10.90 -25.57
CA ASP A 59 -10.50 -11.89 -25.90
C ASP A 59 -11.25 -12.40 -24.66
N LEU A 60 -10.75 -12.08 -23.43
CA LEU A 60 -11.41 -12.41 -22.17
C LEU A 60 -12.36 -11.29 -21.74
N GLU A 61 -13.27 -11.57 -20.79
CA GLU A 61 -14.22 -10.57 -20.29
C GLU A 61 -13.52 -9.40 -19.56
N THR A 62 -12.37 -9.68 -18.89
CA THR A 62 -11.51 -8.64 -18.33
C THR A 62 -10.17 -8.62 -19.06
N THR A 63 -9.49 -7.48 -19.04
CA THR A 63 -8.11 -7.41 -19.53
C THR A 63 -7.24 -8.43 -18.80
N PHE A 64 -6.46 -9.17 -19.59
CA PHE A 64 -5.55 -10.19 -19.04
C PHE A 64 -4.15 -10.03 -19.64
N ARG A 65 -3.16 -10.11 -18.77
CA ARG A 65 -1.75 -10.09 -19.16
C ARG A 65 -0.98 -11.05 -18.29
N LYS A 66 -0.06 -11.79 -18.89
CA LYS A 66 0.89 -12.60 -18.17
C LYS A 66 2.31 -12.21 -18.55
N ILE A 67 3.17 -12.02 -17.55
CA ILE A 67 4.51 -11.49 -17.73
C ILE A 67 5.50 -12.45 -17.09
N VAL A 68 6.53 -12.83 -17.82
CA VAL A 68 7.63 -13.64 -17.34
C VAL A 68 8.96 -12.98 -17.67
N VAL A 69 10.05 -13.47 -17.07
CA VAL A 69 11.41 -12.96 -17.29
C VAL A 69 12.23 -14.03 -18.01
N THR A 70 13.06 -13.62 -18.97
CA THR A 70 13.94 -14.54 -19.69
C THR A 70 15.09 -15.06 -18.82
N GLY A 71 15.47 -16.31 -19.04
CA GLY A 71 16.65 -16.94 -18.47
C GLY A 71 17.98 -16.39 -19.06
N ASP A 72 19.11 -16.98 -18.64
CA ASP A 72 20.45 -16.52 -19.04
C ASP A 72 20.71 -16.63 -20.55
N ASP A 73 20.05 -17.56 -21.24
CA ASP A 73 20.16 -17.80 -22.67
C ASP A 73 19.08 -17.09 -23.49
N GLY A 74 18.26 -16.25 -22.86
CA GLY A 74 17.15 -15.55 -23.48
C GLY A 74 15.88 -16.38 -23.65
N ARG A 75 15.82 -17.61 -23.16
CA ARG A 75 14.63 -18.46 -23.24
C ARG A 75 13.58 -18.00 -22.23
N PHE A 76 12.32 -18.20 -22.63
CA PHE A 76 11.15 -17.93 -21.80
C PHE A 76 10.07 -19.00 -21.94
N LEU A 77 9.24 -19.09 -20.91
CA LEU A 77 8.00 -19.85 -20.89
C LEU A 77 6.94 -18.99 -20.22
N VAL A 78 5.84 -18.68 -20.92
CA VAL A 78 4.64 -18.05 -20.36
C VAL A 78 3.63 -19.16 -20.12
N PRO A 79 3.53 -19.66 -18.85
CA PRO A 79 2.75 -20.85 -18.54
C PRO A 79 1.26 -20.52 -18.34
N ASP A 80 0.43 -21.57 -18.41
CA ASP A 80 -0.96 -21.57 -17.94
C ASP A 80 -1.80 -20.42 -18.52
N LEU A 81 -1.78 -20.23 -19.81
CA LEU A 81 -2.56 -19.21 -20.48
C LEU A 81 -3.97 -19.73 -20.79
N PRO A 82 -5.03 -18.94 -20.52
CA PRO A 82 -6.35 -19.19 -21.07
C PRO A 82 -6.33 -19.38 -22.58
N ASP A 83 -7.23 -20.22 -23.13
CA ASP A 83 -7.37 -20.38 -24.59
C ASP A 83 -7.93 -19.11 -25.24
N ALA A 84 -6.99 -18.27 -25.71
CA ALA A 84 -7.26 -16.99 -26.34
C ALA A 84 -6.19 -16.66 -27.39
N ALA A 85 -6.41 -15.62 -28.20
CA ALA A 85 -5.35 -15.05 -29.03
C ALA A 85 -4.58 -13.98 -28.23
N TYR A 86 -3.26 -14.07 -28.29
CA TYR A 86 -2.37 -13.17 -27.56
C TYR A 86 -1.55 -12.28 -28.49
N GLU A 87 -1.23 -11.08 -28.03
CA GLU A 87 -0.14 -10.27 -28.53
C GLU A 87 1.04 -10.43 -27.57
N VAL A 88 2.16 -10.98 -28.06
CA VAL A 88 3.38 -11.20 -27.28
C VAL A 88 4.45 -10.20 -27.70
N TRP A 89 5.01 -9.50 -26.73
CA TRP A 89 6.06 -8.52 -26.97
C TRP A 89 7.05 -8.48 -25.81
N VAL A 90 8.21 -7.84 -26.02
CA VAL A 90 9.32 -7.84 -25.09
C VAL A 90 9.71 -6.42 -24.68
N ARG A 91 9.97 -6.24 -23.39
CA ARG A 91 10.51 -5.04 -22.78
C ARG A 91 11.77 -5.37 -21.98
N GLY A 92 12.77 -4.52 -22.02
CA GLY A 92 13.99 -4.68 -21.21
C GLY A 92 14.77 -3.39 -21.08
N TYR A 93 15.41 -3.15 -19.93
CA TYR A 93 16.27 -1.98 -19.77
C TYR A 93 17.41 -2.02 -20.77
N GLY A 94 17.68 -0.87 -21.37
CA GLY A 94 18.65 -0.71 -22.45
C GLY A 94 18.14 -1.11 -23.84
N LEU A 95 16.89 -1.60 -23.95
CA LEU A 95 16.26 -2.00 -25.21
C LEU A 95 15.10 -1.08 -25.60
N VAL A 96 14.72 -1.13 -26.86
CA VAL A 96 13.43 -0.65 -27.35
C VAL A 96 12.43 -1.79 -27.24
N ASP A 97 11.17 -1.51 -26.90
CA ASP A 97 10.11 -2.50 -26.91
C ASP A 97 10.02 -3.17 -28.29
N SER A 98 9.85 -4.49 -28.30
CA SER A 98 9.72 -5.21 -29.57
C SER A 98 8.42 -4.91 -30.27
N GLU A 99 8.33 -5.28 -31.54
CA GLU A 99 7.06 -5.45 -32.24
C GLU A 99 6.20 -6.53 -31.50
N LYS A 100 4.89 -6.41 -31.64
CA LYS A 100 3.94 -7.38 -31.09
C LYS A 100 3.78 -8.56 -32.06
N HIS A 101 3.86 -9.76 -31.52
CA HIS A 101 3.72 -11.02 -32.24
C HIS A 101 2.39 -11.69 -31.85
N ALA A 102 1.56 -12.01 -32.85
CA ALA A 102 0.35 -12.80 -32.60
C ALA A 102 0.74 -14.24 -32.26
N ALA A 103 0.15 -14.78 -31.20
CA ALA A 103 0.40 -16.15 -30.74
C ALA A 103 -0.83 -16.76 -30.05
N ARG A 104 -0.82 -18.08 -29.92
CA ARG A 104 -1.76 -18.86 -29.11
C ARG A 104 -1.02 -19.82 -28.21
N PRO A 105 -1.64 -20.32 -27.13
CA PRO A 105 -1.11 -21.43 -26.38
C PRO A 105 -0.66 -22.58 -27.30
N GLY A 106 0.53 -23.15 -27.04
CA GLY A 106 1.20 -24.13 -27.88
C GLY A 106 2.22 -23.55 -28.87
N ASP A 107 2.26 -22.24 -29.10
CA ASP A 107 3.21 -21.61 -30.02
C ASP A 107 4.62 -21.45 -29.43
N GLU A 108 5.64 -21.60 -30.29
CA GLU A 108 7.03 -21.29 -30.00
C GLU A 108 7.48 -20.05 -30.80
N LEU A 109 7.99 -19.01 -30.11
CA LEU A 109 8.34 -17.74 -30.72
C LEU A 109 9.85 -17.46 -30.69
N THR A 110 10.32 -16.75 -31.71
CA THR A 110 11.60 -16.05 -31.66
C THR A 110 11.32 -14.54 -31.77
N VAL A 111 11.62 -13.80 -30.71
CA VAL A 111 11.40 -12.35 -30.66
C VAL A 111 12.73 -11.64 -30.76
N GLU A 112 12.87 -10.81 -31.79
CA GLU A 112 14.05 -9.98 -32.00
C GLU A 112 13.86 -8.63 -31.32
N VAL A 113 14.87 -8.17 -30.59
CA VAL A 113 14.89 -6.87 -29.91
C VAL A 113 16.11 -6.05 -30.32
N ALA A 114 15.99 -4.73 -30.24
CA ALA A 114 17.05 -3.81 -30.55
C ALA A 114 17.46 -3.00 -29.33
N ALA A 115 18.76 -2.72 -29.23
CA ALA A 115 19.25 -1.77 -28.23
C ALA A 115 18.71 -0.37 -28.52
N ALA A 116 18.37 0.38 -27.47
CA ALA A 116 17.98 1.76 -27.60
C ALA A 116 19.14 2.60 -28.22
N ALA A 117 18.80 3.50 -29.12
CA ALA A 117 19.81 4.28 -29.83
C ALA A 117 20.44 5.38 -28.96
N THR A 118 19.76 5.84 -27.95
CA THR A 118 20.20 6.88 -27.03
C THR A 118 19.86 6.55 -25.58
N PRO A 119 20.58 7.11 -24.59
CA PRO A 119 20.20 6.99 -23.18
C PRO A 119 18.80 7.51 -22.89
N GLN A 120 18.34 8.55 -23.58
CA GLN A 120 16.99 9.10 -23.43
C GLN A 120 15.91 8.12 -23.88
N GLU A 121 16.16 7.41 -24.99
CA GLU A 121 15.26 6.38 -25.47
C GLU A 121 15.19 5.18 -24.50
N ALA A 122 16.37 4.72 -24.03
CA ALA A 122 16.45 3.66 -23.04
C ALA A 122 15.71 4.01 -21.73
N ALA A 123 15.85 5.26 -21.28
CA ALA A 123 15.30 5.71 -20.02
C ALA A 123 13.76 5.87 -20.03
N ARG A 124 13.10 5.87 -21.19
CA ARG A 124 11.63 6.03 -21.28
C ARG A 124 10.85 5.00 -20.44
N ILE A 125 11.38 3.80 -20.30
CA ILE A 125 10.78 2.69 -19.58
C ILE A 125 11.31 2.53 -18.16
N TYR A 126 12.18 3.43 -17.68
CA TYR A 126 12.70 3.35 -16.32
C TYR A 126 11.61 3.69 -15.30
N PRO A 127 11.63 3.07 -14.11
CA PRO A 127 10.65 3.31 -13.07
C PRO A 127 10.59 4.78 -12.66
N ALA A 128 9.41 5.21 -12.24
CA ALA A 128 9.15 6.59 -11.91
C ALA A 128 10.06 7.15 -10.79
N ASN A 129 10.42 6.34 -9.78
CA ASN A 129 11.33 6.77 -8.71
C ASN A 129 12.74 7.13 -9.21
N TYR A 130 13.21 6.54 -10.32
CA TYR A 130 14.46 6.91 -10.95
C TYR A 130 14.39 8.33 -11.53
N TRP A 131 13.31 8.66 -12.22
CA TRP A 131 13.06 10.01 -12.72
C TRP A 131 12.80 11.02 -11.60
N TYR A 132 12.11 10.58 -10.54
CA TYR A 132 11.85 11.43 -9.38
C TYR A 132 13.11 11.71 -8.57
N SER A 133 14.09 10.82 -8.58
CA SER A 133 15.39 11.04 -7.95
C SER A 133 16.18 12.22 -8.52
N LEU A 134 15.88 12.62 -9.77
CA LEU A 134 16.49 13.79 -10.39
C LEU A 134 15.99 15.13 -9.81
N LEU A 135 14.88 15.11 -9.04
CA LEU A 135 14.38 16.29 -8.38
C LEU A 135 15.35 16.70 -7.26
N GLU A 136 15.78 17.98 -7.26
CA GLU A 136 16.81 18.50 -6.35
C GLU A 136 16.14 19.28 -5.21
N VAL A 137 16.12 18.69 -4.01
CA VAL A 137 15.51 19.31 -2.83
C VAL A 137 16.42 20.38 -2.23
N PRO A 138 15.89 21.39 -1.48
CA PRO A 138 16.71 22.35 -0.77
C PRO A 138 17.68 21.65 0.19
N ALA A 139 18.89 22.19 0.31
CA ALA A 139 19.92 21.62 1.18
C ALA A 139 19.55 21.72 2.67
N GLU A 140 20.10 20.84 3.50
CA GLU A 140 19.80 20.79 4.94
C GLU A 140 20.09 22.13 5.65
N ASP A 141 21.14 22.85 5.26
CA ASP A 141 21.54 24.14 5.85
C ASP A 141 20.61 25.31 5.45
N GLU A 142 19.68 25.10 4.52
CA GLU A 142 18.62 26.06 4.20
C GLU A 142 17.47 26.00 5.22
N PHE A 143 17.39 24.96 6.07
CA PHE A 143 16.36 24.82 7.09
C PHE A 143 16.81 25.38 8.46
N PRO A 144 15.88 25.89 9.29
CA PRO A 144 14.41 25.96 9.06
C PRO A 144 14.00 27.02 8.04
N GLY A 145 12.80 26.80 7.46
CA GLY A 145 12.23 27.74 6.53
C GLY A 145 11.93 29.11 7.15
N THR A 146 12.26 30.17 6.41
CA THR A 146 12.10 31.57 6.88
C THR A 146 10.93 32.30 6.17
N GLY A 147 10.26 31.62 5.26
CA GLY A 147 9.09 32.14 4.53
C GLY A 147 9.44 32.93 3.26
N PRO A 148 8.42 33.49 2.59
CA PRO A 148 8.55 34.10 1.27
C PRO A 148 9.47 35.32 1.22
N ASN A 149 9.66 36.03 2.33
CA ASN A 149 10.58 37.17 2.43
C ASN A 149 11.99 36.77 2.90
N GLY A 150 12.26 35.49 3.03
CA GLY A 150 13.53 34.90 3.41
C GLY A 150 14.05 33.95 2.33
N ASN A 151 14.24 32.66 2.70
CA ASN A 151 14.75 31.64 1.77
C ASN A 151 13.63 31.01 0.89
N GLY A 152 12.40 31.45 1.01
CA GLY A 152 11.27 30.94 0.23
C GLY A 152 10.67 29.63 0.77
N ILE A 153 11.35 28.93 1.69
CA ILE A 153 10.85 27.72 2.32
C ILE A 153 9.81 28.08 3.37
N GLY A 154 8.71 27.33 3.39
CA GLY A 154 7.61 27.58 4.34
C GLY A 154 8.07 27.53 5.80
N ARG A 155 7.59 28.46 6.63
CA ARG A 155 8.03 28.59 8.04
C ARG A 155 7.70 27.38 8.92
N GLY A 156 6.78 26.52 8.49
CA GLY A 156 6.48 25.27 9.16
C GLY A 156 7.42 24.12 8.81
N MET A 157 8.35 24.31 7.85
CA MET A 157 9.36 23.34 7.47
C MET A 157 10.62 23.56 8.32
N ARG A 158 10.78 22.75 9.36
CA ARG A 158 11.89 22.87 10.31
C ARG A 158 13.14 22.12 9.85
N HIS A 159 12.92 21.02 9.10
CA HIS A 159 13.94 20.07 8.65
C HIS A 159 13.74 19.75 7.18
N GLN A 160 14.80 19.37 6.48
CA GLN A 160 14.73 18.86 5.11
C GLN A 160 13.77 17.64 5.04
N ALA A 161 13.77 16.79 6.06
CA ALA A 161 12.90 15.62 6.15
C ALA A 161 11.40 15.97 6.04
N GLU A 162 10.94 17.09 6.62
CA GLU A 162 9.55 17.53 6.50
C GLU A 162 9.20 17.97 5.06
N TRP A 163 10.18 18.54 4.35
CA TRP A 163 10.04 18.88 2.93
C TRP A 163 9.96 17.61 2.06
N VAL A 164 10.88 16.66 2.27
CA VAL A 164 10.93 15.38 1.54
C VAL A 164 9.68 14.56 1.82
N ASP A 165 9.25 14.48 3.09
CA ASP A 165 8.00 13.80 3.47
C ASP A 165 6.80 14.42 2.74
N ARG A 166 6.76 15.76 2.62
CA ARG A 166 5.69 16.43 1.90
C ARG A 166 5.70 16.12 0.39
N LEU A 167 6.86 16.01 -0.23
CA LEU A 167 7.00 15.60 -1.62
C LEU A 167 6.53 14.15 -1.82
N LYS A 168 6.87 13.26 -0.91
CA LYS A 168 6.51 11.84 -0.99
C LYS A 168 5.08 11.60 -0.55
N ASP A 169 4.74 11.79 0.70
CA ASP A 169 3.38 11.56 1.20
C ASP A 169 2.36 12.53 0.58
N GLY A 170 2.71 13.79 0.42
CA GLY A 170 1.78 14.79 -0.13
C GLY A 170 1.47 14.61 -1.62
N CYS A 171 2.44 14.20 -2.43
CA CYS A 171 2.27 14.04 -3.88
C CYS A 171 2.04 12.58 -4.26
N GLN A 172 2.86 11.66 -3.77
CA GLN A 172 2.78 10.25 -4.14
C GLN A 172 1.61 9.49 -3.47
N LEU A 173 0.82 10.14 -2.63
CA LEU A 173 -0.50 9.62 -2.26
C LEU A 173 -1.44 9.43 -3.44
N CYS A 174 -1.26 10.20 -4.49
CA CYS A 174 -2.18 10.30 -5.63
C CYS A 174 -1.47 10.11 -6.97
N HIS A 175 -0.20 10.47 -7.07
CA HIS A 175 0.58 10.40 -8.29
C HIS A 175 1.78 9.49 -8.11
N GLN A 176 2.09 8.74 -9.16
CA GLN A 176 3.41 8.13 -9.28
C GLN A 176 4.37 9.21 -9.83
N MET A 177 4.98 9.98 -8.91
CA MET A 177 5.86 11.08 -9.29
C MET A 177 7.09 10.57 -10.05
N GLY A 178 7.38 11.21 -11.18
CA GLY A 178 8.41 10.76 -12.11
C GLY A 178 7.89 9.96 -13.29
N ASN A 179 6.61 9.56 -13.30
CA ASN A 179 5.99 9.00 -14.50
C ASN A 179 5.87 10.07 -15.60
N MET A 180 5.52 9.67 -16.82
CA MET A 180 5.45 10.55 -17.98
C MET A 180 4.48 11.73 -17.76
N ALA A 181 3.32 11.47 -17.12
CA ALA A 181 2.32 12.49 -16.84
C ALA A 181 2.84 13.62 -15.95
N THR A 182 3.75 13.32 -15.04
CA THR A 182 4.29 14.30 -14.09
C THR A 182 5.58 14.95 -14.59
N ARG A 183 6.46 14.23 -15.28
CA ARG A 183 7.75 14.76 -15.73
C ARG A 183 7.70 15.47 -17.08
N GLU A 184 6.75 15.11 -17.95
CA GLU A 184 6.62 15.66 -19.30
C GLU A 184 5.37 16.55 -19.46
N MET A 185 4.39 16.43 -18.54
CA MET A 185 3.14 17.18 -18.55
C MET A 185 2.46 17.19 -19.94
N PRO A 186 2.21 16.03 -20.59
CA PRO A 186 1.86 15.94 -22.02
C PRO A 186 0.55 16.64 -22.40
N MET A 187 -0.27 17.04 -21.41
CA MET A 187 -1.53 17.76 -21.64
C MET A 187 -1.44 19.26 -21.37
N ILE A 188 -0.25 19.76 -21.14
CA ILE A 188 0.02 21.17 -20.89
C ILE A 188 1.13 21.60 -21.85
N ASP A 189 0.78 22.41 -22.83
CA ASP A 189 1.81 23.02 -23.68
C ASP A 189 2.51 24.12 -22.89
N VAL A 190 3.77 23.87 -22.53
CA VAL A 190 4.56 24.80 -21.73
C VAL A 190 4.77 26.13 -22.48
N ASP A 191 4.77 26.10 -23.81
CA ASP A 191 4.93 27.30 -24.65
C ASP A 191 3.68 28.23 -24.59
N ASP A 192 2.55 27.76 -24.07
CA ASP A 192 1.37 28.61 -23.80
C ASP A 192 1.56 29.48 -22.55
N PHE A 193 2.64 29.34 -21.79
CA PHE A 193 2.90 30.04 -20.54
C PHE A 193 4.18 30.90 -20.62
N ASP A 194 4.23 31.95 -19.82
CA ASP A 194 5.40 32.84 -19.74
C ASP A 194 6.67 32.15 -19.22
N SER A 195 6.50 31.01 -18.52
CA SER A 195 7.60 30.20 -17.99
C SER A 195 7.13 28.80 -17.56
N THR A 196 8.05 27.87 -17.42
CA THR A 196 7.79 26.52 -16.86
C THR A 196 7.23 26.60 -15.43
N VAL A 197 7.64 27.61 -14.64
CA VAL A 197 7.05 27.88 -13.31
C VAL A 197 5.57 28.21 -13.44
N ALA A 198 5.18 29.03 -14.41
CA ALA A 198 3.77 29.35 -14.64
C ALA A 198 2.95 28.16 -15.14
N ALA A 199 3.53 27.29 -15.97
CA ALA A 199 2.93 26.05 -16.39
C ALA A 199 2.70 25.11 -15.20
N TRP A 200 3.68 24.96 -14.31
CA TRP A 200 3.53 24.20 -13.07
C TRP A 200 2.49 24.81 -12.10
N ASP A 201 2.44 26.16 -12.01
CA ASP A 201 1.43 26.83 -11.22
C ASP A 201 0.02 26.53 -11.72
N HIS A 202 -0.15 26.48 -13.05
CA HIS A 202 -1.38 26.02 -13.68
C HIS A 202 -1.66 24.54 -13.38
N ARG A 203 -0.67 23.64 -13.58
CA ARG A 203 -0.80 22.18 -13.41
C ARG A 203 -1.30 21.78 -12.03
N VAL A 204 -0.79 22.42 -10.98
CA VAL A 204 -1.19 22.11 -9.60
C VAL A 204 -2.58 22.62 -9.20
N GLN A 205 -3.23 23.37 -10.07
CA GLN A 205 -4.59 23.85 -9.89
C GLN A 205 -5.62 23.03 -10.68
N VAL A 206 -5.12 22.18 -11.61
CA VAL A 206 -5.97 21.40 -12.50
C VAL A 206 -6.62 20.23 -11.76
N GLY A 207 -7.90 20.04 -12.09
CA GLY A 207 -8.68 18.90 -11.65
C GLY A 207 -9.07 18.96 -10.18
N ARG A 208 -9.71 17.89 -9.77
CA ARG A 208 -10.36 17.77 -8.46
C ARG A 208 -9.39 17.90 -7.27
N SER A 209 -8.16 17.46 -7.42
CA SER A 209 -7.13 17.54 -6.37
C SER A 209 -6.35 18.85 -6.35
N GLY A 210 -6.66 19.79 -7.25
CA GLY A 210 -6.04 21.11 -7.30
C GLY A 210 -5.98 21.82 -5.94
N PRO A 211 -7.08 21.91 -5.17
CA PRO A 211 -7.05 22.52 -3.83
C PRO A 211 -6.06 21.85 -2.87
N SER A 212 -5.95 20.51 -2.90
CA SER A 212 -5.00 19.77 -2.06
C SER A 212 -3.55 20.00 -2.47
N MET A 213 -3.25 19.97 -3.78
CA MET A 213 -1.94 20.28 -4.33
C MET A 213 -1.51 21.71 -3.95
N ASN A 214 -2.39 22.70 -4.14
CA ASN A 214 -2.13 24.08 -3.73
C ASN A 214 -1.83 24.20 -2.23
N SER A 215 -2.61 23.55 -1.38
CA SER A 215 -2.39 23.55 0.07
C SER A 215 -1.02 22.96 0.42
N GLY A 216 -0.63 21.87 -0.22
CA GLY A 216 0.69 21.25 -0.04
C GLY A 216 1.82 22.19 -0.39
N LEU A 217 1.79 22.78 -1.59
CA LEU A 217 2.81 23.73 -2.05
C LEU A 217 2.89 24.99 -1.19
N ASN A 218 1.73 25.53 -0.74
CA ASN A 218 1.73 26.68 0.16
C ASN A 218 2.44 26.41 1.48
N ARG A 219 2.31 25.19 2.02
CA ARG A 219 3.03 24.78 3.24
C ARG A 219 4.53 24.66 3.02
N MET A 220 4.95 24.18 1.84
CA MET A 220 6.35 24.06 1.48
C MET A 220 7.01 25.42 1.20
N GLY A 221 6.24 26.40 0.81
CA GLY A 221 6.66 27.67 0.24
C GLY A 221 6.47 27.64 -1.28
N ARG A 222 5.33 28.15 -1.73
CA ARG A 222 4.80 27.93 -3.08
C ARG A 222 5.81 28.23 -4.19
N GLU A 223 6.40 29.43 -4.17
CA GLU A 223 7.32 29.87 -5.21
C GLU A 223 8.57 28.96 -5.28
N ARG A 224 9.11 28.59 -4.12
CA ARG A 224 10.28 27.71 -4.02
C ARG A 224 9.95 26.30 -4.53
N ALA A 225 8.78 25.77 -4.20
CA ALA A 225 8.35 24.45 -4.63
C ALA A 225 8.03 24.41 -6.13
N LEU A 226 7.37 25.44 -6.68
CA LEU A 226 7.12 25.53 -8.13
C LEU A 226 8.41 25.65 -8.93
N GLN A 227 9.38 26.42 -8.45
CA GLN A 227 10.70 26.53 -9.08
C GLN A 227 11.42 25.17 -9.10
N LEU A 228 11.36 24.42 -8.01
CA LEU A 228 11.96 23.09 -7.91
C LEU A 228 11.38 22.12 -8.97
N PHE A 229 10.06 22.12 -9.16
CA PHE A 229 9.42 21.30 -10.20
C PHE A 229 9.77 21.78 -11.61
N ALA A 230 9.82 23.10 -11.84
CA ALA A 230 10.19 23.67 -13.11
C ALA A 230 11.64 23.29 -13.47
N ASP A 231 12.59 23.52 -12.57
CA ASP A 231 14.00 23.16 -12.77
C ASP A 231 14.19 21.67 -13.07
N TRP A 232 13.42 20.81 -12.39
CA TRP A 232 13.43 19.37 -12.61
C TRP A 232 12.99 19.02 -14.04
N THR A 233 11.81 19.50 -14.47
CA THR A 233 11.28 19.19 -15.81
C THR A 233 12.06 19.84 -16.92
N ASP A 234 12.60 21.05 -16.71
CA ASP A 234 13.47 21.74 -17.69
C ASP A 234 14.77 20.95 -17.93
N ARG A 235 15.39 20.40 -16.89
CA ARG A 235 16.58 19.55 -17.04
C ARG A 235 16.27 18.25 -17.78
N ILE A 236 15.13 17.63 -17.52
CA ILE A 236 14.68 16.45 -18.25
C ILE A 236 14.43 16.78 -19.72
N ALA A 237 13.75 17.88 -20.02
CA ALA A 237 13.53 18.36 -21.37
C ALA A 237 14.84 18.68 -22.10
N ALA A 238 15.85 19.16 -21.38
CA ALA A 238 17.21 19.38 -21.89
C ALA A 238 18.04 18.09 -22.07
N GLY A 239 17.49 16.92 -21.73
CA GLY A 239 18.08 15.61 -21.97
C GLY A 239 18.71 14.94 -20.75
N GLU A 240 18.50 15.45 -19.54
CA GLU A 240 18.92 14.73 -18.33
C GLU A 240 18.15 13.44 -18.18
N VAL A 241 18.87 12.34 -17.89
CA VAL A 241 18.29 11.01 -17.66
C VAL A 241 18.80 10.44 -16.35
N PRO A 242 18.00 9.60 -15.66
CA PRO A 242 18.44 8.90 -14.47
C PRO A 242 19.43 7.77 -14.81
N PRO A 243 20.14 7.23 -13.81
CA PRO A 243 20.95 6.03 -13.99
C PRO A 243 20.09 4.85 -14.46
N GLU A 244 20.69 3.93 -15.20
CA GLU A 244 20.00 2.72 -15.66
C GLU A 244 19.67 1.80 -14.49
N PRO A 245 18.40 1.34 -14.37
CA PRO A 245 18.02 0.34 -13.39
C PRO A 245 18.66 -1.02 -13.72
N PRO A 246 18.97 -1.85 -12.72
CA PRO A 246 19.40 -3.22 -12.99
C PRO A 246 18.28 -4.04 -13.62
N ARG A 247 18.62 -4.91 -14.57
CA ARG A 247 17.70 -5.95 -15.07
C ARG A 247 17.45 -7.01 -13.99
N PRO A 248 16.30 -7.70 -14.00
CA PRO A 248 16.02 -8.82 -13.10
C PRO A 248 17.14 -9.85 -13.06
N GLN A 249 17.51 -10.28 -11.85
CA GLN A 249 18.59 -11.24 -11.60
C GLN A 249 18.17 -12.32 -10.61
N GLY A 250 18.86 -13.46 -10.63
CA GLY A 250 18.66 -14.52 -9.65
C GLY A 250 17.19 -14.94 -9.57
N VAL A 251 16.65 -14.96 -8.37
CA VAL A 251 15.27 -15.39 -8.08
C VAL A 251 14.20 -14.47 -8.72
N GLU A 252 14.52 -13.20 -8.98
CA GLU A 252 13.59 -12.30 -9.68
C GLU A 252 13.17 -12.79 -11.06
N ARG A 253 14.00 -13.64 -11.70
CA ARG A 253 13.67 -14.23 -13.00
C ARG A 253 12.69 -15.39 -12.93
N ASN A 254 12.44 -15.92 -11.74
CA ASN A 254 11.53 -17.05 -11.52
C ASN A 254 10.11 -16.61 -11.15
N VAL A 255 9.85 -15.32 -11.13
CA VAL A 255 8.55 -14.75 -10.77
C VAL A 255 7.73 -14.52 -12.02
N GLY A 256 6.58 -15.20 -12.11
CA GLY A 256 5.54 -14.92 -13.09
C GLY A 256 4.53 -13.91 -12.52
N MET A 257 4.06 -12.98 -13.33
CA MET A 257 3.04 -12.01 -12.96
C MET A 257 1.80 -12.19 -13.82
N THR A 258 0.64 -12.24 -13.19
CA THR A 258 -0.65 -12.21 -13.87
C THR A 258 -1.35 -10.91 -13.52
N MET A 259 -1.79 -10.17 -14.53
CA MET A 259 -2.55 -8.94 -14.35
C MET A 259 -3.97 -9.14 -14.88
N GLY A 260 -4.95 -9.00 -14.03
CA GLY A 260 -6.37 -8.99 -14.36
C GLY A 260 -6.98 -7.59 -14.28
N GLY A 261 -8.15 -7.40 -14.90
CA GLY A 261 -8.92 -6.16 -14.77
C GLY A 261 -9.97 -6.26 -13.66
N TRP A 262 -10.31 -5.12 -13.08
CA TRP A 262 -11.44 -4.99 -12.15
C TRP A 262 -12.80 -4.80 -12.86
N GLY A 263 -12.85 -5.04 -14.19
CA GLY A 263 -14.08 -4.98 -14.99
C GLY A 263 -14.58 -3.58 -15.36
N ASP A 264 -14.09 -2.53 -14.72
CA ASP A 264 -14.48 -1.14 -14.95
C ASP A 264 -13.25 -0.24 -14.95
N LEU A 265 -13.08 0.55 -16.02
CA LEU A 265 -11.94 1.49 -16.14
C LEU A 265 -11.91 2.58 -15.07
N ILE A 266 -13.04 2.85 -14.42
CA ILE A 266 -13.15 3.82 -13.34
C ILE A 266 -13.26 3.17 -11.97
N ALA A 267 -13.18 1.85 -11.88
CA ALA A 267 -13.14 1.15 -10.60
C ALA A 267 -11.88 1.56 -9.84
N MET A 268 -12.08 2.22 -8.72
CA MET A 268 -11.00 2.55 -7.81
C MET A 268 -10.95 1.49 -6.72
N VAL A 269 -10.01 0.58 -6.82
CA VAL A 269 -9.69 -0.39 -5.78
C VAL A 269 -8.52 0.16 -4.99
N HIS A 270 -8.78 0.50 -3.74
CA HIS A 270 -7.73 1.00 -2.84
C HIS A 270 -6.99 -0.15 -2.17
N ASP A 271 -7.74 -1.11 -1.65
CA ASP A 271 -7.20 -2.30 -1.01
C ASP A 271 -7.92 -3.54 -1.53
N GLU A 272 -7.22 -4.65 -1.59
CA GLU A 272 -7.75 -5.98 -1.90
C GLU A 272 -7.44 -6.95 -0.76
N ILE A 273 -8.15 -8.09 -0.78
CA ILE A 273 -7.92 -9.23 0.09
C ILE A 273 -8.26 -10.53 -0.65
N ALA A 274 -7.48 -11.56 -0.44
CA ALA A 274 -7.63 -12.85 -1.08
C ALA A 274 -7.91 -13.99 -0.09
N THR A 275 -7.55 -13.81 1.20
CA THR A 275 -7.68 -14.84 2.25
C THR A 275 -7.76 -14.21 3.64
N ASP A 276 -7.89 -15.03 4.66
CA ASP A 276 -7.61 -14.62 6.04
C ASP A 276 -6.07 -14.61 6.24
N LYS A 277 -5.51 -13.45 6.55
CA LYS A 277 -4.07 -13.27 6.73
C LYS A 277 -3.45 -14.25 7.73
N ARG A 278 -4.21 -14.69 8.73
CA ARG A 278 -3.75 -15.63 9.76
C ARG A 278 -3.58 -17.05 9.24
N ASN A 279 -4.20 -17.36 8.08
CA ASN A 279 -4.10 -18.68 7.44
C ASN A 279 -4.22 -18.56 5.91
N PRO A 280 -3.11 -18.46 5.19
CA PRO A 280 -3.12 -18.29 3.74
C PRO A 280 -3.65 -19.49 2.95
N HIS A 281 -3.93 -20.60 3.61
CA HIS A 281 -4.56 -21.79 2.99
C HIS A 281 -6.09 -21.74 2.98
N LEU A 282 -6.69 -20.75 3.62
CA LEU A 282 -8.14 -20.57 3.56
C LEU A 282 -8.55 -20.00 2.20
N TYR A 283 -9.72 -20.43 1.75
CA TYR A 283 -10.35 -19.96 0.51
C TYR A 283 -9.49 -20.12 -0.76
N PRO A 284 -8.82 -21.27 -0.97
CA PRO A 284 -8.05 -21.51 -2.17
C PRO A 284 -8.96 -21.38 -3.40
N ASN A 285 -8.48 -20.70 -4.45
CA ASN A 285 -9.20 -20.44 -5.70
C ASN A 285 -10.46 -19.56 -5.57
N ALA A 286 -10.72 -19.00 -4.38
CA ALA A 286 -11.81 -18.08 -4.18
C ALA A 286 -11.59 -16.74 -4.90
N PRO A 287 -12.65 -15.95 -5.14
CA PRO A 287 -12.51 -14.61 -5.68
C PRO A 287 -11.58 -13.71 -4.85
N ILE A 288 -11.03 -12.72 -5.53
CA ILE A 288 -10.29 -11.61 -4.92
C ILE A 288 -11.27 -10.47 -4.72
N TYR A 289 -11.26 -9.88 -3.54
CA TYR A 289 -12.16 -8.81 -3.16
C TYR A 289 -11.41 -7.49 -3.13
N GLY A 290 -11.87 -6.52 -3.92
CA GLY A 290 -11.30 -5.17 -3.94
C GLY A 290 -12.29 -4.13 -3.46
N VAL A 291 -11.88 -3.24 -2.57
CA VAL A 291 -12.73 -2.15 -2.09
C VAL A 291 -12.16 -0.79 -2.42
N GLY A 292 -13.05 0.14 -2.74
CA GLY A 292 -12.68 1.52 -2.98
C GLY A 292 -13.89 2.39 -3.31
N GLY A 293 -13.87 3.61 -2.79
CA GLY A 293 -14.91 4.59 -3.08
C GLY A 293 -16.31 4.18 -2.64
N ALA A 294 -17.12 3.67 -3.54
CA ALA A 294 -18.52 3.33 -3.31
C ALA A 294 -18.86 1.87 -3.65
N GLY A 295 -17.89 1.05 -4.01
CA GLY A 295 -18.12 -0.29 -4.50
C GLY A 295 -17.23 -1.36 -3.88
N LEU A 296 -17.76 -2.57 -3.87
CA LEU A 296 -17.02 -3.82 -3.70
C LEU A 296 -16.87 -4.44 -5.08
N THR A 297 -15.66 -4.72 -5.49
CA THR A 297 -15.35 -5.44 -6.73
C THR A 297 -14.91 -6.85 -6.38
N ILE A 298 -15.48 -7.83 -7.05
CA ILE A 298 -15.22 -9.25 -6.84
C ILE A 298 -14.66 -9.78 -8.17
N THR A 299 -13.41 -10.23 -8.16
CA THR A 299 -12.74 -10.78 -9.34
C THR A 299 -12.48 -12.26 -9.15
N ASP A 300 -13.03 -13.07 -10.03
CA ASP A 300 -12.78 -14.51 -10.06
C ASP A 300 -11.52 -14.79 -10.91
N PRO A 301 -10.43 -15.27 -10.27
CA PRO A 301 -9.18 -15.52 -10.99
C PRO A 301 -9.23 -16.77 -11.88
N VAL A 302 -10.23 -17.63 -11.74
CA VAL A 302 -10.43 -18.83 -12.60
C VAL A 302 -11.10 -18.47 -13.91
N THR A 303 -12.18 -17.68 -13.81
CA THR A 303 -13.01 -17.33 -14.98
C THR A 303 -12.60 -16.00 -15.60
N HIS A 304 -11.72 -15.26 -14.96
CA HIS A 304 -11.30 -13.91 -15.36
C HIS A 304 -12.47 -12.93 -15.47
N GLN A 305 -13.48 -13.12 -14.63
CA GLN A 305 -14.66 -12.26 -14.56
C GLN A 305 -14.57 -11.34 -13.36
N SER A 306 -15.08 -10.14 -13.50
CA SER A 306 -15.19 -9.18 -12.42
C SER A 306 -16.60 -8.64 -12.31
N VAL A 307 -17.11 -8.60 -11.07
CA VAL A 307 -18.44 -8.08 -10.75
C VAL A 307 -18.28 -6.97 -9.72
N ARG A 308 -18.96 -5.85 -9.98
CA ARG A 308 -19.03 -4.75 -9.02
C ARG A 308 -20.38 -4.73 -8.32
N LEU A 309 -20.34 -4.64 -7.00
CA LEU A 309 -21.51 -4.48 -6.14
C LEU A 309 -21.52 -3.08 -5.55
N ASP A 310 -22.67 -2.42 -5.64
CA ASP A 310 -22.88 -1.16 -4.94
C ASP A 310 -23.03 -1.40 -3.44
N MET A 311 -22.30 -0.66 -2.64
CA MET A 311 -22.40 -0.75 -1.19
C MET A 311 -23.69 -0.12 -0.68
N THR A 312 -24.18 -0.65 0.43
CA THR A 312 -25.39 -0.14 1.09
C THR A 312 -25.05 0.58 2.39
N THR A 313 -26.03 1.30 2.93
CA THR A 313 -25.94 1.97 4.24
C THR A 313 -27.10 1.55 5.10
N ARG A 314 -26.91 1.53 6.44
CA ARG A 314 -27.97 1.25 7.40
C ARG A 314 -29.00 2.38 7.44
N ASP A 315 -28.51 3.61 7.57
CA ASP A 315 -29.36 4.79 7.66
C ASP A 315 -29.27 5.64 6.39
N PRO A 316 -30.34 6.37 6.04
CA PRO A 316 -30.28 7.31 4.93
C PRO A 316 -29.15 8.32 5.13
N MET A 317 -28.26 8.38 4.18
CA MET A 317 -27.20 9.37 4.20
C MET A 317 -27.74 10.72 3.72
N PRO A 318 -27.37 11.82 4.41
CA PRO A 318 -27.67 13.14 3.85
C PRO A 318 -27.08 13.20 2.44
N GLU A 319 -27.84 13.77 1.50
CA GLU A 319 -27.27 14.11 0.20
C GLU A 319 -25.99 14.91 0.45
N ARG A 320 -24.89 14.25 0.30
CA ARG A 320 -23.62 14.94 0.35
C ARG A 320 -23.52 15.74 -0.94
N GLY A 321 -23.51 17.00 -0.76
CA GLY A 321 -22.49 17.75 -1.46
C GLY A 321 -21.21 17.00 -1.10
N ASP A 322 -20.63 16.26 -2.05
CA ASP A 322 -19.43 15.45 -1.82
C ASP A 322 -18.50 16.15 -0.83
N SER A 323 -18.00 15.49 0.19
CA SER A 323 -17.06 16.13 1.12
C SER A 323 -15.65 16.24 0.54
N TYR A 324 -15.42 15.57 -0.58
CA TYR A 324 -14.48 15.96 -1.62
C TYR A 324 -15.14 16.79 -2.71
N ALA A 325 -16.44 16.98 -2.71
CA ALA A 325 -17.27 17.73 -3.58
C ALA A 325 -17.52 19.16 -3.15
N GLY A 326 -17.14 19.54 -1.98
CA GLY A 326 -17.09 20.95 -1.60
C GLY A 326 -15.91 21.70 -2.23
N THR A 327 -15.01 21.01 -2.94
CA THR A 327 -13.94 21.62 -3.69
C THR A 327 -14.28 21.53 -5.17
N THR A 328 -14.85 22.57 -5.71
CA THR A 328 -14.90 22.80 -7.15
C THR A 328 -13.45 22.74 -7.66
N ALA A 329 -13.21 22.01 -8.73
CA ALA A 329 -11.91 22.05 -9.40
C ALA A 329 -11.55 23.51 -9.66
N LEU A 330 -10.34 23.92 -9.32
CA LEU A 330 -9.87 25.29 -9.58
C LEU A 330 -9.77 25.52 -11.09
N ILE A 331 -9.32 24.51 -11.81
CA ILE A 331 -9.23 24.45 -13.26
C ILE A 331 -9.71 23.06 -13.69
N PRO A 332 -10.60 22.91 -14.67
CA PRO A 332 -11.04 21.62 -15.18
C PRO A 332 -9.86 20.74 -15.64
N SER A 333 -9.95 19.41 -15.44
CA SER A 333 -8.97 18.48 -15.97
C SER A 333 -9.05 18.42 -17.50
N PRO A 334 -7.92 18.43 -18.22
CA PRO A 334 -7.93 18.23 -19.67
C PRO A 334 -8.41 16.84 -20.11
N TYR A 335 -8.45 15.86 -19.19
CA TYR A 335 -8.93 14.50 -19.47
C TYR A 335 -10.39 14.31 -19.07
N TRP A 336 -10.78 14.84 -17.92
CA TRP A 336 -12.05 14.53 -17.25
C TRP A 336 -12.98 15.74 -17.16
N GLY A 337 -12.52 16.94 -17.56
CA GLY A 337 -13.27 18.17 -17.38
C GLY A 337 -13.56 18.41 -15.90
N ASP A 338 -14.82 18.76 -15.63
CA ASP A 338 -15.35 18.90 -14.27
C ASP A 338 -15.94 17.59 -13.72
N GLU A 339 -15.94 16.51 -14.51
CA GLU A 339 -16.51 15.24 -14.10
C GLU A 339 -15.74 14.63 -12.91
N ARG A 340 -16.50 14.04 -12.04
CA ARG A 340 -15.99 13.36 -10.85
C ARG A 340 -15.68 11.92 -11.21
N SER A 341 -14.44 11.56 -11.08
CA SER A 341 -13.98 10.22 -11.39
C SER A 341 -14.59 9.13 -10.52
N THR A 342 -15.10 9.42 -9.35
CA THR A 342 -15.71 8.42 -8.45
C THR A 342 -16.74 9.04 -7.52
N ALA A 343 -17.91 8.40 -7.40
CA ALA A 343 -18.83 8.66 -6.31
C ALA A 343 -18.25 8.01 -5.02
N ARG A 344 -17.74 8.81 -4.09
CA ARG A 344 -17.26 8.32 -2.79
C ARG A 344 -18.38 8.33 -1.74
N GLY A 345 -19.56 7.77 -2.06
CA GLY A 345 -20.72 7.79 -1.17
C GLY A 345 -20.42 7.13 0.18
N HIS A 346 -19.83 5.95 0.14
CA HIS A 346 -19.64 5.09 1.31
C HIS A 346 -18.25 5.21 1.94
N SER A 347 -17.29 5.79 1.25
CA SER A 347 -15.91 5.93 1.73
C SER A 347 -15.32 4.59 2.20
N ALA A 348 -15.62 3.53 1.46
CA ALA A 348 -15.14 2.18 1.76
C ALA A 348 -13.62 2.12 1.72
N HIS A 349 -13.05 1.34 2.63
CA HIS A 349 -11.62 1.19 2.79
C HIS A 349 -11.31 -0.12 3.51
N ASN A 350 -10.15 -0.66 3.28
CA ASN A 350 -9.52 -1.79 3.92
C ASN A 350 -10.46 -3.00 4.18
N PRO A 351 -10.43 -4.01 3.31
CA PRO A 351 -11.15 -5.26 3.49
C PRO A 351 -10.35 -6.26 4.32
N MET A 352 -11.02 -7.18 5.00
CA MET A 352 -10.41 -8.31 5.69
C MET A 352 -11.35 -9.50 5.67
N LEU A 353 -10.87 -10.67 5.28
CA LEU A 353 -11.61 -11.92 5.40
C LEU A 353 -11.42 -12.52 6.78
N ASP A 354 -12.50 -13.04 7.37
CA ASP A 354 -12.44 -13.84 8.57
C ASP A 354 -12.42 -15.35 8.24
N ALA A 355 -12.31 -16.17 9.29
CA ALA A 355 -12.26 -17.62 9.15
C ALA A 355 -13.61 -18.24 8.71
N ASP A 356 -14.70 -17.52 8.81
CA ASP A 356 -16.06 -17.94 8.43
C ASP A 356 -16.43 -17.49 7.00
N GLY A 357 -15.54 -16.78 6.29
CA GLY A 357 -15.73 -16.35 4.90
C GLY A 357 -16.46 -15.02 4.76
N ARG A 358 -16.64 -14.27 5.83
CA ARG A 358 -17.20 -12.92 5.76
C ARG A 358 -16.14 -11.91 5.41
N LEU A 359 -16.47 -11.00 4.52
CA LEU A 359 -15.59 -9.91 4.12
C LEU A 359 -15.91 -8.64 4.92
N TRP A 360 -15.12 -8.37 5.94
CA TRP A 360 -15.23 -7.16 6.76
C TRP A 360 -14.64 -5.95 6.06
N ILE A 361 -15.33 -4.81 6.14
CA ILE A 361 -14.98 -3.59 5.41
C ILE A 361 -15.22 -2.38 6.31
N THR A 362 -14.28 -1.46 6.36
CA THR A 362 -14.52 -0.16 6.99
C THR A 362 -15.27 0.73 6.01
N GLN A 363 -16.45 1.19 6.37
CA GLN A 363 -17.26 2.07 5.53
C GLN A 363 -18.20 2.96 6.33
N ARG A 364 -18.77 3.92 5.67
CA ARG A 364 -19.81 4.74 6.22
C ARG A 364 -21.16 4.04 6.09
N ILE A 365 -21.83 3.81 7.22
CA ILE A 365 -23.16 3.18 7.25
C ILE A 365 -24.27 4.12 7.72
N ARG A 366 -23.93 5.27 8.33
CA ARG A 366 -24.84 6.25 8.91
C ARG A 366 -24.26 7.66 8.93
N PRO A 367 -25.05 8.69 9.23
CA PRO A 367 -24.54 10.02 9.57
C PRO A 367 -23.53 9.97 10.72
N SER A 368 -22.65 10.98 10.78
CA SER A 368 -21.49 10.95 11.69
C SER A 368 -21.80 11.16 13.17
N ASP A 369 -23.02 11.59 13.53
CA ASP A 369 -23.41 11.76 14.93
C ASP A 369 -23.56 10.39 15.60
N ASN A 370 -22.86 10.19 16.70
CA ASN A 370 -22.85 8.89 17.38
C ASN A 370 -24.14 8.67 18.19
N PRO A 371 -24.53 7.41 18.41
CA PRO A 371 -25.61 7.09 19.34
C PRO A 371 -25.27 7.46 20.78
N ALA A 372 -26.28 7.54 21.62
CA ALA A 372 -26.13 8.05 23.00
C ALA A 372 -25.16 7.21 23.85
N TRP A 373 -25.09 5.91 23.60
CA TRP A 373 -24.19 5.00 24.34
C TRP A 373 -22.70 5.20 24.06
N CYS A 374 -22.35 5.98 23.03
CA CYS A 374 -20.97 6.39 22.74
C CYS A 374 -20.55 7.69 23.45
N LYS A 375 -21.51 8.44 23.98
CA LYS A 375 -21.33 9.85 24.39
C LYS A 375 -21.16 10.00 25.89
N GLU A 376 -20.82 11.21 26.31
CA GLU A 376 -20.73 11.58 27.73
C GLU A 376 -22.03 11.22 28.48
N GLY A 377 -21.88 10.64 29.65
CA GLY A 377 -22.99 10.17 30.49
C GLY A 377 -23.49 8.76 30.17
N SER A 378 -22.87 8.08 29.23
CA SER A 378 -23.12 6.65 28.98
C SER A 378 -22.54 5.78 30.10
N ASP A 379 -23.17 4.63 30.30
CA ASP A 379 -22.68 3.55 31.18
C ASP A 379 -21.77 2.54 30.46
N HIS A 380 -21.53 2.73 29.16
CA HIS A 380 -20.56 1.95 28.42
C HIS A 380 -19.15 2.16 28.98
N PRO A 381 -18.38 1.08 29.29
CA PRO A 381 -17.06 1.21 29.93
C PRO A 381 -16.14 2.21 29.22
N SER A 382 -15.94 2.08 27.92
CA SER A 382 -15.05 2.99 27.16
C SER A 382 -15.61 4.41 27.09
N ALA A 383 -16.92 4.61 26.93
CA ALA A 383 -17.53 5.93 26.84
C ALA A 383 -17.51 6.69 28.16
N SER A 384 -17.57 5.98 29.29
CA SER A 384 -17.49 6.60 30.62
C SER A 384 -16.14 7.30 30.86
N HIS A 385 -15.07 6.84 30.19
CA HIS A 385 -13.71 7.40 30.27
C HIS A 385 -13.37 8.29 29.06
N PHE A 386 -13.75 7.85 27.86
CA PHE A 386 -13.41 8.49 26.58
C PHE A 386 -14.63 8.55 25.66
N PRO A 387 -15.57 9.45 25.95
CA PRO A 387 -16.76 9.62 25.12
C PRO A 387 -16.40 10.11 23.72
N ILE A 388 -17.12 9.63 22.72
CA ILE A 388 -16.92 10.01 21.32
C ILE A 388 -18.25 10.48 20.72
N ASP A 389 -18.36 11.76 20.42
CA ASP A 389 -19.61 12.35 19.91
C ASP A 389 -19.87 12.00 18.44
N ARG A 390 -18.81 11.73 17.65
CA ARG A 390 -18.95 11.57 16.20
C ARG A 390 -17.93 10.57 15.65
N SER A 391 -18.40 9.73 14.71
CA SER A 391 -17.53 8.92 13.85
C SER A 391 -17.97 9.01 12.40
N GLN A 392 -17.02 9.11 11.47
CA GLN A 392 -17.34 9.30 10.06
C GLN A 392 -17.40 7.99 9.27
N ARG A 393 -16.93 6.91 9.87
CA ARG A 393 -16.84 5.59 9.24
C ARG A 393 -17.00 4.54 10.32
N GLN A 394 -17.76 3.51 10.01
CA GLN A 394 -18.08 2.37 10.88
C GLN A 394 -17.65 1.08 10.20
N LEU A 395 -18.34 -0.03 10.45
CA LEU A 395 -18.07 -1.35 9.89
C LEU A 395 -19.25 -1.89 9.08
N SER A 396 -18.93 -2.74 8.15
CA SER A 396 -19.85 -3.68 7.53
C SER A 396 -19.11 -4.98 7.23
N TYR A 397 -19.84 -6.04 7.00
CA TYR A 397 -19.30 -7.18 6.29
C TYR A 397 -20.21 -7.56 5.12
N TRP A 398 -19.61 -8.11 4.09
CA TRP A 398 -20.31 -8.81 3.04
C TRP A 398 -20.38 -10.28 3.40
N ASP A 399 -21.59 -10.77 3.59
CA ASP A 399 -21.86 -12.19 3.78
C ASP A 399 -21.86 -12.85 2.40
N VAL A 400 -20.85 -13.67 2.12
CA VAL A 400 -20.66 -14.31 0.81
C VAL A 400 -21.74 -15.36 0.54
N GLU A 401 -22.25 -16.03 1.59
CA GLU A 401 -23.28 -17.07 1.45
C GLU A 401 -24.68 -16.44 1.27
N ALA A 402 -24.99 -15.42 2.04
CA ALA A 402 -26.28 -14.72 1.98
C ALA A 402 -26.34 -13.70 0.82
N GLU A 403 -25.21 -13.33 0.25
CA GLU A 403 -25.07 -12.27 -0.78
C GLU A 403 -25.68 -10.93 -0.30
N GLU A 404 -25.39 -10.54 0.96
CA GLU A 404 -25.90 -9.28 1.52
C GLU A 404 -24.86 -8.55 2.38
N PHE A 405 -25.01 -7.22 2.49
CA PHE A 405 -24.23 -6.42 3.42
C PHE A 405 -24.89 -6.36 4.79
N VAL A 406 -24.14 -6.69 5.82
CA VAL A 406 -24.53 -6.50 7.22
C VAL A 406 -23.75 -5.30 7.79
N HIS A 407 -24.45 -4.40 8.45
CA HIS A 407 -23.89 -3.16 8.97
C HIS A 407 -23.74 -3.24 10.49
N VAL A 408 -22.53 -2.91 10.97
CA VAL A 408 -22.17 -2.89 12.40
C VAL A 408 -21.75 -1.49 12.82
N ASP A 409 -22.46 -0.91 13.77
CA ASP A 409 -22.15 0.43 14.28
C ASP A 409 -20.92 0.43 15.17
N THR A 410 -20.12 1.50 15.08
CA THR A 410 -18.97 1.73 15.97
C THR A 410 -18.95 3.16 16.47
N CYS A 411 -18.57 3.34 17.74
CA CYS A 411 -18.41 4.66 18.35
C CYS A 411 -17.17 5.39 17.79
N TYR A 412 -16.11 4.67 17.56
CA TYR A 412 -14.85 5.17 17.03
C TYR A 412 -14.86 5.17 15.51
N MET A 413 -14.10 6.07 14.90
CA MET A 413 -13.91 6.07 13.46
C MET A 413 -13.01 4.92 13.05
N THR A 414 -13.42 4.16 12.05
CA THR A 414 -12.66 3.04 11.49
C THR A 414 -11.89 3.47 10.24
N HIS A 415 -10.70 2.87 10.01
CA HIS A 415 -9.90 3.10 8.82
C HIS A 415 -9.18 1.82 8.39
N HIS A 416 -8.28 1.29 9.22
CA HIS A 416 -7.67 -0.02 9.05
C HIS A 416 -8.23 -1.01 10.06
N LEU A 417 -8.17 -2.29 9.70
CA LEU A 417 -8.68 -3.38 10.53
C LEU A 417 -7.78 -4.62 10.39
N GLN A 418 -7.65 -5.38 11.48
CA GLN A 418 -6.91 -6.63 11.52
C GLN A 418 -7.48 -7.55 12.60
N PHE A 419 -7.60 -8.83 12.30
CA PHE A 419 -7.99 -9.84 13.28
C PHE A 419 -6.81 -10.24 14.17
N ALA A 420 -7.10 -10.39 15.46
CA ALA A 420 -6.19 -11.05 16.39
C ALA A 420 -6.30 -12.58 16.28
N GLU A 421 -5.26 -13.26 16.75
CA GLU A 421 -5.26 -14.73 16.92
C GLU A 421 -5.74 -15.08 18.35
N ASP A 422 -6.92 -14.62 18.75
CA ASP A 422 -7.47 -14.84 20.09
C ASP A 422 -8.78 -15.64 20.07
N GLU A 423 -9.26 -16.06 21.26
CA GLU A 423 -10.46 -16.87 21.39
C GLU A 423 -11.74 -16.11 21.00
N SER A 424 -11.72 -14.80 21.04
CA SER A 424 -12.85 -13.90 20.73
C SER A 424 -12.93 -13.53 19.26
N ASP A 425 -11.95 -13.93 18.46
CA ASP A 425 -11.80 -13.51 17.06
C ASP A 425 -11.88 -11.98 16.93
N THR A 426 -11.11 -11.30 17.77
CA THR A 426 -11.21 -9.85 17.94
C THR A 426 -10.74 -9.10 16.71
N LEU A 427 -11.63 -8.29 16.16
CA LEU A 427 -11.31 -7.37 15.06
C LEU A 427 -10.84 -6.04 15.63
N TRP A 428 -9.57 -5.73 15.44
CA TRP A 428 -8.93 -4.49 15.89
C TRP A 428 -8.99 -3.43 14.81
N LEU A 429 -9.23 -2.18 15.21
CA LEU A 429 -9.51 -1.07 14.31
C LEU A 429 -8.73 0.18 14.69
N SER A 430 -8.11 0.79 13.70
CA SER A 430 -7.55 2.13 13.79
C SER A 430 -8.40 3.13 13.00
N GLY A 431 -8.23 4.41 13.30
CA GLY A 431 -8.93 5.48 12.60
C GLY A 431 -8.30 6.83 12.87
N SER A 432 -9.00 7.89 12.50
CA SER A 432 -8.54 9.26 12.72
C SER A 432 -8.93 9.81 14.09
N THR A 433 -9.35 8.97 15.02
CA THR A 433 -9.65 9.32 16.41
C THR A 433 -8.47 8.97 17.31
N ASP A 434 -8.44 9.58 18.48
CA ASP A 434 -7.36 9.41 19.47
C ASP A 434 -7.46 8.09 20.25
N VAL A 435 -8.13 7.11 19.67
CA VAL A 435 -8.37 5.80 20.29
C VAL A 435 -8.09 4.67 19.31
N VAL A 436 -7.80 3.51 19.85
CA VAL A 436 -7.81 2.21 19.17
C VAL A 436 -9.05 1.47 19.60
N GLY A 437 -9.84 1.01 18.64
CA GLY A 437 -11.09 0.31 18.89
C GLY A 437 -11.00 -1.19 18.56
N TRP A 438 -11.96 -1.95 19.08
CA TRP A 438 -12.11 -3.36 18.77
C TRP A 438 -13.58 -3.78 18.74
N LEU A 439 -13.82 -4.87 18.04
CA LEU A 439 -15.08 -5.62 18.05
C LEU A 439 -14.77 -7.08 18.38
N ASN A 440 -15.39 -7.62 19.44
CA ASN A 440 -15.43 -9.05 19.71
C ASN A 440 -16.48 -9.67 18.77
N THR A 441 -16.02 -10.27 17.66
CA THR A 441 -16.95 -10.75 16.63
C THR A 441 -17.77 -11.94 17.09
N LYS A 442 -17.21 -12.82 17.93
CA LYS A 442 -17.98 -13.94 18.50
C LYS A 442 -19.12 -13.48 19.43
N LEU A 443 -18.84 -12.51 20.29
CA LEU A 443 -19.89 -11.96 21.15
C LEU A 443 -20.97 -11.25 20.32
N TYR A 444 -20.57 -10.56 19.27
CA TYR A 444 -21.51 -9.95 18.33
C TYR A 444 -22.36 -11.01 17.63
N ASP A 445 -21.77 -12.10 17.17
CA ASP A 445 -22.49 -13.20 16.51
C ASP A 445 -23.49 -13.90 17.47
N GLU A 446 -23.11 -14.05 18.73
CA GLU A 446 -23.98 -14.68 19.75
C GLU A 446 -25.15 -13.79 20.17
N THR A 447 -24.96 -12.47 20.20
CA THR A 447 -25.92 -11.56 20.84
C THR A 447 -26.60 -10.58 19.90
N GLY A 448 -25.95 -10.22 18.79
CA GLY A 448 -26.34 -9.10 17.93
C GLY A 448 -26.19 -7.72 18.60
N ASP A 449 -25.55 -7.66 19.77
CA ASP A 449 -25.41 -6.43 20.57
C ASP A 449 -24.11 -5.70 20.23
N GLU A 450 -24.21 -4.69 19.36
CA GLU A 450 -23.09 -3.85 18.94
C GLU A 450 -22.45 -3.11 20.12
N GLN A 451 -23.24 -2.70 21.11
CA GLN A 451 -22.74 -1.98 22.28
C GLN A 451 -21.88 -2.89 23.16
N ALA A 452 -22.39 -4.09 23.46
CA ALA A 452 -21.69 -5.04 24.34
C ALA A 452 -20.44 -5.64 23.70
N ALA A 453 -20.42 -5.76 22.37
CA ALA A 453 -19.36 -6.45 21.65
C ALA A 453 -18.14 -5.56 21.35
N GLN A 454 -18.19 -4.25 21.62
CA GLN A 454 -17.09 -3.34 21.26
C GLN A 454 -16.54 -2.57 22.44
N GLY A 455 -15.33 -2.05 22.25
CA GLY A 455 -14.69 -1.13 23.16
C GLY A 455 -13.59 -0.34 22.47
N TRP A 456 -13.01 0.60 23.18
CA TRP A 456 -11.89 1.41 22.70
C TRP A 456 -11.04 1.92 23.84
N CYS A 457 -9.75 2.13 23.56
CA CYS A 457 -8.75 2.70 24.45
C CYS A 457 -8.09 3.91 23.85
N PRO A 458 -7.78 4.95 24.65
CA PRO A 458 -6.87 6.00 24.23
C PRO A 458 -5.42 5.50 24.19
N THR A 459 -4.56 6.21 23.47
CA THR A 459 -3.13 5.96 23.44
C THR A 459 -2.44 6.84 24.50
N ILE A 460 -2.40 6.37 25.74
CA ILE A 460 -1.72 7.05 26.87
C ILE A 460 -0.48 6.26 27.25
N VAL A 461 0.66 6.92 27.15
CA VAL A 461 1.99 6.37 27.48
C VAL A 461 2.24 6.54 28.97
N ASP A 462 2.59 5.44 29.65
CA ASP A 462 3.01 5.44 31.05
C ASP A 462 4.40 6.08 31.18
N THR A 463 4.43 7.40 31.22
CA THR A 463 5.66 8.17 31.45
C THR A 463 5.93 8.41 32.97
N SER A 464 4.96 8.11 33.83
CA SER A 464 5.17 8.06 35.29
C SER A 464 5.95 6.81 35.69
N GLY A 465 5.80 5.71 34.96
CA GLY A 465 6.51 4.44 35.16
C GLY A 465 5.94 3.59 36.30
N ASP A 466 4.67 3.81 36.67
CA ASP A 466 4.02 3.09 37.77
C ASP A 466 3.19 1.88 37.29
N GLY A 467 3.11 1.65 35.97
CA GLY A 467 2.39 0.55 35.36
C GLY A 467 0.87 0.77 35.31
N ARG A 468 0.40 1.99 35.38
CA ARG A 468 -1.01 2.39 35.35
C ARG A 468 -1.19 3.70 34.61
N ILE A 469 -2.37 3.94 34.08
CA ILE A 469 -2.75 5.25 33.59
C ILE A 469 -3.18 6.12 34.78
N GLY A 470 -2.42 7.20 35.00
CA GLY A 470 -2.72 8.24 35.98
C GLY A 470 -3.29 9.50 35.34
N GLU A 471 -3.05 10.65 36.01
CA GLU A 471 -3.23 11.93 35.32
C GLU A 471 -2.25 12.06 34.19
N TYR A 472 -2.68 12.63 33.07
CA TYR A 472 -1.86 12.75 31.87
C TYR A 472 -1.85 14.17 31.33
N THR A 473 -0.80 14.47 30.56
CA THR A 473 -0.64 15.71 29.80
C THR A 473 -1.33 15.54 28.45
N GLU A 474 -2.13 16.53 28.08
CA GLU A 474 -2.81 16.56 26.79
C GLU A 474 -1.86 16.86 25.62
N PRO A 475 -2.17 16.40 24.39
CA PRO A 475 -1.36 16.72 23.24
C PRO A 475 -1.19 18.23 23.02
N GLY A 476 0.06 18.65 22.76
CA GLY A 476 0.40 20.06 22.54
C GLY A 476 0.66 20.86 23.81
N GLU A 477 0.44 20.30 24.99
CA GLU A 477 0.87 20.87 26.26
C GLU A 477 2.33 20.49 26.57
N PRO A 478 3.07 21.32 27.32
CA PRO A 478 4.38 20.94 27.79
C PRO A 478 4.31 19.67 28.66
N GLN A 479 5.16 18.68 28.37
CA GLN A 479 5.19 17.43 29.12
C GLN A 479 5.49 17.70 30.61
N ASP A 480 4.62 17.20 31.49
CA ASP A 480 4.82 17.17 32.91
C ASP A 480 5.46 15.82 33.30
N PRO A 481 6.70 15.80 33.86
CA PRO A 481 7.39 14.55 34.19
C PRO A 481 6.75 13.74 35.32
N THR A 482 5.73 14.30 36.01
CA THR A 482 4.96 13.61 37.04
C THR A 482 3.66 13.03 36.58
N LYS A 483 3.35 13.21 35.29
CA LYS A 483 2.11 12.74 34.65
C LYS A 483 2.43 11.85 33.47
N ASP A 484 1.47 11.05 33.09
CA ASP A 484 1.51 10.30 31.85
C ASP A 484 1.37 11.21 30.61
N MET A 485 1.50 10.67 29.42
CA MET A 485 1.46 11.43 28.20
C MET A 485 0.42 10.85 27.24
N ARG A 486 -0.62 11.63 26.92
CA ARG A 486 -1.54 11.25 25.85
C ARG A 486 -0.94 11.60 24.50
N LEU A 487 -0.91 10.61 23.60
CA LEU A 487 -0.42 10.83 22.25
C LEU A 487 -1.48 11.51 21.38
N ASP A 488 -1.05 12.46 20.54
CA ASP A 488 -1.89 13.07 19.51
C ASP A 488 -2.29 12.03 18.46
N GLY A 489 -3.53 12.03 18.10
CA GLY A 489 -4.21 10.95 17.40
C GLY A 489 -3.84 10.59 16.02
N PHE A 490 -4.01 10.02 15.16
CA PHE A 490 -3.95 9.34 13.88
C PHE A 490 -3.19 8.03 13.95
N ALA A 491 -3.82 7.04 14.63
CA ALA A 491 -3.50 5.63 14.43
C ALA A 491 -3.79 5.27 12.96
N TYR A 492 -2.75 4.95 12.18
CA TYR A 492 -2.89 4.62 10.77
C TYR A 492 -2.92 3.10 10.56
N GLY A 493 -1.80 2.47 10.22
CA GLY A 493 -1.73 1.01 10.16
C GLY A 493 -1.91 0.40 11.55
N ILE A 494 -2.50 -0.79 11.61
CA ILE A 494 -2.75 -1.54 12.85
C ILE A 494 -2.43 -3.00 12.64
N ILE A 495 -1.80 -3.64 13.63
CA ILE A 495 -1.51 -5.07 13.62
C ILE A 495 -1.50 -5.64 15.05
N PRO A 496 -2.25 -6.71 15.34
CA PRO A 496 -2.09 -7.51 16.55
C PRO A 496 -0.80 -8.34 16.48
N ASN A 497 -0.04 -8.37 17.58
CA ASN A 497 1.17 -9.19 17.68
C ASN A 497 0.78 -10.62 18.07
N PRO A 498 1.09 -11.64 17.23
CA PRO A 498 0.68 -13.03 17.50
C PRO A 498 1.43 -13.68 18.66
N VAL A 499 2.50 -13.04 19.16
CA VAL A 499 3.33 -13.61 20.24
C VAL A 499 2.81 -13.20 21.62
N ASP A 500 2.43 -11.94 21.80
CA ASP A 500 2.06 -11.39 23.12
C ASP A 500 0.65 -10.78 23.16
N GLY A 501 -0.08 -10.77 22.04
CA GLY A 501 -1.41 -10.22 21.93
C GLY A 501 -1.49 -8.68 22.00
N SER A 502 -0.36 -8.00 22.10
CA SER A 502 -0.32 -6.52 22.08
C SER A 502 -0.72 -5.98 20.71
N ILE A 503 -1.29 -4.78 20.71
CA ILE A 503 -1.75 -4.13 19.48
C ILE A 503 -0.75 -3.04 19.09
N TRP A 504 -0.33 -3.05 17.85
CA TRP A 504 0.63 -2.08 17.35
C TRP A 504 0.00 -1.21 16.27
N ILE A 505 0.30 0.08 16.33
CA ILE A 505 -0.17 1.07 15.35
C ILE A 505 1.00 1.90 14.83
N ALA A 506 0.91 2.33 13.57
CA ALA A 506 1.85 3.28 12.99
C ALA A 506 1.28 4.70 13.04
N ARG A 507 2.15 5.68 13.35
CA ARG A 507 1.86 7.10 13.32
C ARG A 507 2.92 7.81 12.48
N ARG A 508 2.49 8.53 11.45
CA ARG A 508 3.40 9.21 10.53
C ARG A 508 3.92 10.54 11.06
N LEU A 509 3.06 11.27 11.76
CA LEU A 509 3.37 12.62 12.26
C LEU A 509 3.26 12.68 13.79
N PRO A 510 3.96 13.63 14.43
CA PRO A 510 4.98 14.52 13.84
C PRO A 510 6.20 13.75 13.34
N VAL A 511 7.03 14.34 12.45
CA VAL A 511 8.31 13.74 12.03
C VAL A 511 9.18 13.54 13.28
N PRO A 512 9.80 12.34 13.45
CA PRO A 512 10.00 11.26 12.46
C PRO A 512 8.82 10.29 12.29
N GLY A 513 7.74 10.42 13.04
CA GLY A 513 6.70 9.41 13.17
C GLY A 513 7.04 8.41 14.26
N SER A 514 6.15 7.47 14.52
CA SER A 514 6.36 6.46 15.59
C SER A 514 5.56 5.20 15.33
N ILE A 515 5.94 4.12 15.98
CA ILE A 515 5.07 2.99 16.24
C ILE A 515 4.67 3.02 17.71
N VAL A 516 3.45 2.60 17.99
CA VAL A 516 2.89 2.61 19.35
C VAL A 516 2.38 1.22 19.66
N ARG A 517 2.82 0.67 20.78
CA ARG A 517 2.30 -0.55 21.35
C ARG A 517 1.17 -0.20 22.32
N LEU A 518 0.06 -0.90 22.23
CA LEU A 518 -1.03 -0.84 23.19
C LEU A 518 -1.19 -2.20 23.85
N GLU A 519 -1.10 -2.23 25.16
CA GLU A 519 -1.50 -3.35 26.00
C GLU A 519 -2.86 -3.03 26.60
N VAL A 520 -3.84 -3.90 26.36
CA VAL A 520 -5.22 -3.64 26.74
C VAL A 520 -5.51 -4.05 28.18
N GLY A 521 -4.81 -5.09 28.65
CA GLY A 521 -4.98 -5.62 30.02
C GLY A 521 -6.33 -6.29 30.24
N ASP A 522 -6.63 -6.58 31.51
CA ASP A 522 -7.79 -7.40 31.90
C ASP A 522 -9.10 -6.60 32.08
N SER A 523 -9.03 -5.30 32.15
CA SER A 523 -10.19 -4.42 32.46
C SER A 523 -10.14 -3.12 31.65
N PRO A 524 -10.21 -3.21 30.30
CA PRO A 524 -10.22 -2.02 29.45
C PRO A 524 -11.50 -1.19 29.68
N PRO A 525 -11.41 0.17 29.64
CA PRO A 525 -10.24 0.96 29.23
C PRO A 525 -9.24 1.30 30.34
N GLU A 526 -9.53 1.00 31.63
CA GLU A 526 -8.68 1.42 32.75
C GLU A 526 -7.32 0.73 32.76
N SER A 527 -7.21 -0.45 32.17
CA SER A 527 -5.96 -1.22 32.08
C SER A 527 -5.15 -0.96 30.82
N CYS A 528 -5.64 -0.11 29.91
CA CYS A 528 -4.94 0.17 28.64
C CYS A 528 -3.70 1.02 28.85
N ILE A 529 -2.53 0.50 28.46
CA ILE A 529 -1.25 1.22 28.56
C ILE A 529 -0.58 1.25 27.21
N ALA A 530 -0.11 2.41 26.78
CA ALA A 530 0.65 2.54 25.54
C ALA A 530 2.16 2.73 25.80
N GLU A 531 2.96 2.30 24.81
CA GLU A 531 4.39 2.59 24.69
C GLU A 531 4.61 3.24 23.33
N VAL A 532 5.51 4.21 23.21
CA VAL A 532 5.81 4.90 21.95
C VAL A 532 7.27 4.75 21.57
N TYR A 533 7.52 4.40 20.30
CA TYR A 533 8.86 4.19 19.75
C TYR A 533 9.01 4.94 18.44
N GLU A 534 9.94 5.90 18.44
CA GLU A 534 10.30 6.65 17.23
C GLU A 534 11.53 6.01 16.57
N PRO A 535 11.58 5.93 15.23
CA PRO A 535 12.81 5.56 14.56
C PRO A 535 13.90 6.61 14.87
N PRO A 536 15.18 6.21 14.90
CA PRO A 536 16.27 7.16 15.07
C PRO A 536 16.19 8.25 14.00
N PHE A 537 16.19 9.50 14.44
CA PHE A 537 16.15 10.67 13.56
C PHE A 537 16.86 11.84 14.24
N GLU A 538 17.88 12.39 13.58
CA GLU A 538 18.76 13.42 14.15
C GLU A 538 19.30 13.04 15.56
N ASN A 539 19.44 11.73 15.80
CA ASN A 539 19.93 11.18 17.06
C ASN A 539 21.46 11.04 17.01
N PRO A 540 22.23 11.85 17.76
CA PRO A 540 23.69 11.83 17.70
C PRO A 540 24.33 10.53 18.22
N ALA A 541 23.56 9.68 18.88
CA ALA A 541 24.02 8.38 19.37
C ALA A 541 23.95 7.27 18.29
N VAL A 542 23.36 7.55 17.13
CA VAL A 542 23.11 6.60 16.05
C VAL A 542 23.75 7.11 14.74
N ASP A 543 24.33 6.20 13.98
CA ASP A 543 24.89 6.53 12.65
C ASP A 543 23.79 7.15 11.75
N PRO A 544 24.07 8.27 11.06
CA PRO A 544 23.09 8.90 10.17
C PRO A 544 22.52 7.98 9.08
N SER A 545 23.23 6.93 8.68
CA SER A 545 22.72 5.92 7.73
C SER A 545 21.57 5.09 8.31
N GLN A 546 21.36 5.15 9.61
CA GLN A 546 20.25 4.50 10.33
C GLN A 546 19.20 5.52 10.81
N TRP A 547 19.16 6.71 10.23
CA TRP A 547 18.10 7.67 10.46
C TRP A 547 16.98 7.49 9.46
N GLY A 548 15.74 7.50 9.95
CA GLY A 548 14.58 7.35 9.09
C GLY A 548 13.36 8.08 9.62
N HIS A 549 12.39 8.28 8.74
CA HIS A 549 11.16 9.01 9.09
C HIS A 549 9.99 8.67 8.18
N GLY A 550 8.78 9.06 8.61
CA GLY A 550 7.57 8.97 7.81
C GLY A 550 6.97 7.57 7.81
N GLY A 551 6.91 6.91 8.97
CA GLY A 551 6.31 5.59 9.14
C GLY A 551 4.83 5.58 8.75
N ARG A 552 4.37 4.57 7.98
CA ARG A 552 3.01 4.49 7.50
C ARG A 552 2.39 3.10 7.62
N GLY A 553 2.82 2.13 6.83
CA GLY A 553 2.44 0.74 6.98
C GLY A 553 3.07 0.13 8.22
N ILE A 554 2.42 -0.87 8.79
CA ILE A 554 2.96 -1.69 9.87
C ILE A 554 2.47 -3.12 9.73
N ASP A 555 3.36 -4.06 9.98
CA ASP A 555 3.05 -5.48 10.05
C ASP A 555 4.00 -6.16 11.05
N VAL A 556 3.78 -7.44 11.33
CA VAL A 556 4.53 -8.20 12.33
C VAL A 556 4.91 -9.57 11.76
N ASP A 557 6.07 -10.07 12.13
CA ASP A 557 6.46 -11.44 11.84
C ASP A 557 6.02 -12.44 12.94
N ARG A 558 6.18 -13.72 12.70
CA ARG A 558 5.83 -14.79 13.66
C ARG A 558 6.74 -14.84 14.90
N ASN A 559 7.81 -14.04 14.92
CA ASN A 559 8.70 -13.87 16.08
C ASN A 559 8.31 -12.64 16.92
N GLY A 560 7.32 -11.86 16.49
CA GLY A 560 6.87 -10.66 17.17
C GLY A 560 7.68 -9.41 16.82
N VAL A 561 8.58 -9.48 15.84
CA VAL A 561 9.30 -8.30 15.32
C VAL A 561 8.38 -7.49 14.43
N LEU A 562 8.31 -6.20 14.69
CA LEU A 562 7.49 -5.26 13.92
C LEU A 562 8.24 -4.82 12.66
N TRP A 563 7.52 -4.68 11.56
CA TRP A 563 8.02 -4.15 10.30
C TRP A 563 7.18 -2.96 9.89
N THR A 564 7.83 -1.86 9.55
CA THR A 564 7.15 -0.63 9.13
C THR A 564 7.84 0.01 7.94
N ALA A 565 7.02 0.47 6.99
CA ALA A 565 7.50 1.25 5.86
C ALA A 565 7.71 2.70 6.29
N LEU A 566 8.95 3.18 6.23
CA LEU A 566 9.32 4.58 6.45
C LEU A 566 9.31 5.32 5.11
N GLY A 567 8.10 5.58 4.60
CA GLY A 567 7.89 6.13 3.27
C GLY A 567 8.52 7.52 3.04
N GLY A 568 8.65 8.33 4.09
CA GLY A 568 9.31 9.64 4.02
C GLY A 568 10.79 9.51 3.66
N SER A 569 11.53 8.66 4.35
CA SER A 569 12.95 8.47 4.12
C SER A 569 13.29 7.40 3.06
N GLY A 570 12.32 6.56 2.64
CA GLY A 570 12.56 5.49 1.67
C GLY A 570 13.28 4.28 2.27
N HIS A 571 12.81 3.83 3.43
CA HIS A 571 13.30 2.64 4.12
C HIS A 571 12.16 1.66 4.41
N LEU A 572 12.50 0.41 4.52
CA LEU A 572 11.76 -0.55 5.33
C LEU A 572 12.52 -0.72 6.65
N ALA A 573 11.83 -0.74 7.77
CA ALA A 573 12.45 -0.84 9.08
C ALA A 573 11.87 -1.99 9.88
N SER A 574 12.72 -2.70 10.63
CA SER A 574 12.31 -3.62 11.67
C SER A 574 12.47 -2.99 13.04
N PHE A 575 11.60 -3.37 13.97
CA PHE A 575 11.70 -3.00 15.38
C PHE A 575 11.49 -4.22 16.27
N ASP A 576 12.50 -4.53 17.05
CA ASP A 576 12.51 -5.63 18.01
C ASP A 576 12.49 -5.05 19.45
N ARG A 577 11.30 -5.03 20.05
CA ARG A 577 11.08 -4.51 21.39
C ARG A 577 11.91 -5.23 22.46
N SER A 578 12.27 -6.49 22.25
CA SER A 578 13.04 -7.26 23.22
C SER A 578 14.45 -6.71 23.45
N LYS A 579 14.96 -5.88 22.54
CA LYS A 579 16.26 -5.21 22.66
C LYS A 579 16.21 -3.94 23.51
N CYS A 580 15.01 -3.39 23.76
CA CYS A 580 14.86 -2.15 24.53
C CYS A 580 15.25 -2.34 26.00
N GLN A 581 16.02 -1.40 26.53
CA GLN A 581 16.41 -1.40 27.92
C GLN A 581 15.43 -0.61 28.80
N VAL A 582 14.74 0.35 28.20
CA VAL A 582 13.70 1.17 28.82
C VAL A 582 12.41 0.98 28.06
N LEU A 583 11.32 0.69 28.75
CA LEU A 583 10.01 0.46 28.13
C LEU A 583 8.97 1.52 28.54
N ASN A 584 9.09 2.06 29.75
CA ASN A 584 8.20 3.06 30.34
C ASN A 584 8.97 4.05 31.17
N GLY A 585 8.28 5.01 31.79
CA GLY A 585 8.87 6.02 32.67
C GLY A 585 9.24 7.32 31.94
N PRO A 586 9.79 8.31 32.63
CA PRO A 586 9.91 9.69 32.17
C PRO A 586 10.87 9.89 30.97
N THR A 587 11.65 8.89 30.62
CA THR A 587 12.54 8.92 29.46
C THR A 587 11.97 8.14 28.26
N ALA A 588 10.87 7.40 28.43
CA ALA A 588 10.25 6.57 27.38
C ALA A 588 9.29 7.39 26.51
N THR A 589 9.77 8.47 25.91
CA THR A 589 8.95 9.45 25.20
C THR A 589 9.12 9.46 23.66
N GLY A 590 9.79 8.45 23.08
CA GLY A 590 9.99 8.33 21.64
C GLY A 590 11.28 7.63 21.25
N GLN A 591 12.42 8.34 21.17
CA GLN A 591 13.71 7.79 20.72
C GLN A 591 14.55 7.13 21.82
N HIS A 592 13.91 6.54 22.81
CA HIS A 592 14.59 5.92 23.97
C HIS A 592 15.10 4.50 23.72
N CYS A 593 14.71 3.88 22.60
CA CYS A 593 15.15 2.53 22.23
C CYS A 593 15.69 2.49 20.79
N PRO A 594 16.78 3.18 20.46
CA PRO A 594 17.36 3.12 19.12
C PRO A 594 17.91 1.72 18.78
N GLU A 595 18.31 0.93 19.76
CA GLU A 595 18.82 -0.43 19.61
C GLU A 595 17.76 -1.44 19.13
N GLY A 596 16.48 -1.13 19.26
CA GLY A 596 15.39 -1.93 18.72
C GLY A 596 15.23 -1.81 17.22
N TRP A 597 15.70 -0.72 16.62
CA TRP A 597 15.53 -0.41 15.23
C TRP A 597 16.64 -0.94 14.33
N THR A 598 16.27 -1.42 13.14
CA THR A 598 17.16 -1.67 12.01
C THR A 598 16.50 -1.15 10.75
N LEU A 599 17.18 -0.26 10.03
CA LEU A 599 16.66 0.39 8.83
C LEU A 599 17.35 -0.17 7.58
N TYR A 600 16.55 -0.52 6.58
CA TYR A 600 17.00 -1.07 5.31
C TYR A 600 16.61 -0.09 4.19
N PRO A 601 17.59 0.63 3.60
CA PRO A 601 17.34 1.48 2.45
C PRO A 601 16.72 0.65 1.32
N THR A 602 15.61 1.12 0.76
CA THR A 602 14.95 0.41 -0.34
C THR A 602 15.70 0.62 -1.67
N PRO A 603 15.59 -0.33 -2.62
CA PRO A 603 16.27 -0.23 -3.90
C PRO A 603 15.89 1.02 -4.69
N GLY A 604 16.87 1.62 -5.36
CA GLY A 604 16.70 2.79 -6.20
C GLY A 604 17.55 3.97 -5.76
N PRO A 605 17.65 5.00 -6.62
CA PRO A 605 18.42 6.20 -6.30
C PRO A 605 17.69 7.09 -5.29
N GLN A 606 18.47 7.83 -4.49
CA GLN A 606 17.96 8.86 -3.58
C GLN A 606 17.76 10.18 -4.35
N MET A 607 16.90 11.06 -3.86
CA MET A 607 16.67 12.41 -4.39
C MET A 607 17.95 13.25 -4.33
N LYS A 608 18.18 14.08 -5.34
CA LYS A 608 19.28 15.07 -5.31
C LYS A 608 19.10 16.02 -4.13
N GLY A 609 20.20 16.32 -3.46
CA GLY A 609 20.20 17.19 -2.27
C GLY A 609 19.90 16.49 -0.95
N VAL A 610 19.51 15.21 -0.96
CA VAL A 610 19.36 14.39 0.24
C VAL A 610 20.61 13.58 0.49
N SER A 611 21.29 13.83 1.61
CA SER A 611 22.53 13.14 1.99
C SER A 611 22.30 11.84 2.75
N ALA A 612 21.13 11.72 3.39
CA ALA A 612 20.76 10.52 4.14
C ALA A 612 20.56 9.30 3.23
N ALA A 613 20.77 8.10 3.78
CA ALA A 613 20.44 6.86 3.11
C ALA A 613 18.93 6.78 2.77
N GLY A 614 18.54 5.80 1.94
CA GLY A 614 17.16 5.59 1.50
C GLY A 614 17.02 5.78 -0.01
N SER A 615 15.78 5.79 -0.50
CA SER A 615 15.49 5.99 -1.93
C SER A 615 14.47 7.10 -2.18
N ALA A 616 14.34 7.54 -3.42
CA ALA A 616 13.29 8.48 -3.84
C ALA A 616 11.90 7.83 -3.88
N ASP A 617 11.80 6.53 -3.66
CA ASP A 617 10.53 5.80 -3.62
C ASP A 617 9.68 6.17 -2.41
N PHE A 618 8.40 5.85 -2.50
CA PHE A 618 7.44 6.02 -1.42
C PHE A 618 6.74 4.68 -1.16
N HIS A 619 6.78 4.25 0.10
CA HIS A 619 6.19 3.00 0.52
C HIS A 619 4.92 3.29 1.31
N TYR A 620 3.78 2.95 0.72
CA TYR A 620 2.48 3.22 1.33
C TYR A 620 2.17 2.23 2.44
N TYR A 621 2.30 0.93 2.13
CA TYR A 621 2.15 -0.18 3.07
C TYR A 621 3.36 -1.12 3.00
N ASN A 622 3.39 -2.03 3.94
CA ASN A 622 4.16 -3.24 3.92
C ASN A 622 3.30 -4.40 4.44
N TRP A 623 3.66 -5.57 4.04
CA TRP A 623 3.08 -6.83 4.46
C TRP A 623 4.21 -7.83 4.75
N VAL A 624 4.03 -8.69 5.75
CA VAL A 624 5.02 -9.75 6.06
C VAL A 624 4.46 -11.08 5.59
N ASP A 625 5.18 -11.72 4.67
CA ASP A 625 4.91 -13.09 4.26
C ASP A 625 5.32 -14.06 5.38
N GLN A 626 4.40 -14.24 6.33
CA GLN A 626 4.64 -15.07 7.52
C GLN A 626 4.75 -16.56 7.20
N PHE A 627 4.20 -17.00 6.08
CA PHE A 627 3.95 -18.40 5.77
C PHE A 627 4.61 -18.87 4.47
N ASN A 628 5.62 -18.15 4.01
CA ASN A 628 6.33 -18.48 2.76
C ASN A 628 5.38 -18.60 1.55
N THR A 629 4.43 -17.72 1.45
CA THR A 629 3.42 -17.71 0.39
C THR A 629 4.06 -17.46 -0.97
N LEU A 630 5.04 -16.55 -1.04
CA LEU A 630 5.77 -16.21 -2.27
C LEU A 630 6.91 -17.21 -2.59
N GLY A 631 7.30 -18.08 -1.65
CA GLY A 631 8.39 -19.04 -1.85
C GLY A 631 9.80 -18.47 -1.58
N LEU A 632 9.89 -17.30 -0.95
CA LEU A 632 11.17 -16.64 -0.60
C LEU A 632 11.67 -16.96 0.82
N GLY A 633 10.87 -17.63 1.62
CA GLY A 633 11.11 -17.94 3.02
C GLY A 633 9.96 -17.48 3.92
N ASP A 634 9.95 -17.92 5.16
CA ASP A 634 9.01 -17.47 6.18
C ASP A 634 9.42 -16.09 6.71
N ASN A 635 8.44 -15.28 7.09
CA ASN A 635 8.66 -13.97 7.70
C ASN A 635 9.41 -12.98 6.78
N VAL A 636 9.15 -13.01 5.49
CA VAL A 636 9.74 -12.08 4.52
C VAL A 636 8.90 -10.79 4.44
N PRO A 637 9.42 -9.64 4.90
CA PRO A 637 8.71 -8.37 4.77
C PRO A 637 8.77 -7.85 3.34
N ILE A 638 7.63 -7.39 2.84
CA ILE A 638 7.44 -6.87 1.49
C ILE A 638 6.88 -5.46 1.58
N ALA A 639 7.60 -4.48 1.06
CA ALA A 639 7.12 -3.12 0.91
C ALA A 639 6.54 -2.91 -0.49
N ASN A 640 5.46 -2.15 -0.60
CA ASN A 640 5.02 -1.69 -1.90
C ASN A 640 5.89 -0.53 -2.39
N GLY A 641 6.36 -0.61 -3.62
CA GLY A 641 7.18 0.42 -4.25
C GLY A 641 6.34 1.27 -5.20
N THR A 642 5.79 2.36 -4.69
CA THR A 642 4.90 3.25 -5.46
C THR A 642 5.57 3.82 -6.71
N GLY A 643 6.82 4.24 -6.60
CA GLY A 643 7.59 4.80 -7.72
C GLY A 643 8.47 3.79 -8.45
N SER A 644 8.75 2.64 -7.84
CA SER A 644 9.64 1.61 -8.42
C SER A 644 8.93 0.63 -9.35
N ASP A 645 7.61 0.73 -9.52
CA ASP A 645 6.80 -0.25 -10.25
C ASP A 645 7.02 -1.68 -9.75
N ALA A 646 7.12 -1.87 -8.44
CA ALA A 646 7.52 -3.15 -7.87
C ALA A 646 6.92 -3.40 -6.48
N LEU A 647 6.88 -4.67 -6.11
CA LEU A 647 6.90 -5.09 -4.71
C LEU A 647 8.35 -5.37 -4.31
N LEU A 648 8.76 -4.89 -3.15
CA LEU A 648 10.14 -4.96 -2.68
C LEU A 648 10.22 -5.91 -1.49
N ALA A 649 10.61 -7.16 -1.75
CA ALA A 649 10.79 -8.17 -0.71
C ALA A 649 12.22 -8.09 -0.14
N LEU A 650 12.35 -8.01 1.18
CA LEU A 650 13.62 -8.05 1.87
C LEU A 650 13.84 -9.45 2.46
N LEU A 651 14.97 -10.05 2.16
CA LEU A 651 15.39 -11.29 2.82
C LEU A 651 16.08 -10.94 4.15
N PRO A 652 15.44 -11.13 5.32
CA PRO A 652 15.94 -10.56 6.58
C PRO A 652 17.30 -11.14 6.98
N ASP A 653 17.55 -12.40 6.66
CA ASP A 653 18.78 -13.11 7.05
C ASP A 653 20.03 -12.59 6.31
N THR A 654 19.87 -12.08 5.10
CA THR A 654 20.98 -11.62 4.25
C THR A 654 20.99 -10.10 4.06
N GLY A 655 19.85 -9.44 4.26
CA GLY A 655 19.65 -8.04 3.92
C GLY A 655 19.53 -7.77 2.41
N GLU A 656 19.40 -8.84 1.61
CA GLU A 656 19.25 -8.72 0.16
C GLU A 656 17.80 -8.41 -0.22
N TRP A 657 17.66 -7.61 -1.29
CA TRP A 657 16.37 -7.26 -1.86
C TRP A 657 16.04 -8.11 -3.07
N VAL A 658 14.78 -8.53 -3.16
CA VAL A 658 14.18 -9.14 -4.35
C VAL A 658 13.15 -8.14 -4.88
N THR A 659 13.41 -7.61 -6.07
CA THR A 659 12.55 -6.59 -6.70
C THR A 659 11.57 -7.28 -7.65
N LEU A 660 10.32 -7.44 -7.21
CA LEU A 660 9.24 -8.03 -8.01
C LEU A 660 8.61 -6.96 -8.89
N ARG A 661 9.25 -6.65 -9.99
CA ARG A 661 8.89 -5.52 -10.85
C ARG A 661 7.75 -5.85 -11.81
N VAL A 662 6.80 -4.92 -11.94
CA VAL A 662 5.68 -5.00 -12.88
C VAL A 662 5.96 -3.99 -14.02
N PRO A 663 6.55 -4.44 -15.15
CA PRO A 663 7.10 -3.57 -16.19
C PRO A 663 6.04 -3.08 -17.19
N TYR A 664 4.77 -3.04 -16.81
CA TYR A 664 3.69 -2.68 -17.72
C TYR A 664 3.61 -1.15 -17.91
N PRO A 665 3.22 -0.67 -19.13
CA PRO A 665 3.29 0.76 -19.47
C PRO A 665 2.46 1.72 -18.62
N LEU A 666 1.46 1.24 -17.90
CA LEU A 666 0.62 2.09 -17.05
C LEU A 666 1.29 2.53 -15.74
N GLY A 667 2.42 1.91 -15.39
CA GLY A 667 3.02 2.05 -14.07
C GLY A 667 2.28 1.23 -13.00
N PHE A 668 3.00 0.68 -12.04
CA PHE A 668 2.42 -0.12 -10.97
C PHE A 668 2.36 0.70 -9.68
N TYR A 669 1.16 1.15 -9.35
CA TYR A 669 0.88 1.94 -8.15
C TYR A 669 -0.02 1.14 -7.22
N THR A 670 0.56 0.30 -6.39
CA THR A 670 -0.20 -0.55 -5.46
C THR A 670 -0.33 0.08 -4.06
N ARG A 671 -1.39 -0.30 -3.35
CA ARG A 671 -1.57 -0.04 -1.93
C ARG A 671 -1.83 -1.31 -1.15
N GLY A 672 -2.88 -2.05 -1.49
CA GLY A 672 -3.15 -3.34 -0.88
C GLY A 672 -2.20 -4.41 -1.39
N LEU A 673 -1.82 -5.33 -0.54
CA LEU A 673 -1.17 -6.59 -0.89
C LEU A 673 -1.47 -7.65 0.16
N ASP A 674 -1.69 -8.87 -0.31
CA ASP A 674 -2.02 -10.03 0.51
C ASP A 674 -1.49 -11.31 -0.14
N GLY A 675 -1.21 -12.33 0.65
CA GLY A 675 -0.67 -13.60 0.17
C GLY A 675 -1.62 -14.76 0.40
N ARG A 676 -1.81 -15.59 -0.64
CA ARG A 676 -2.63 -16.80 -0.58
C ARG A 676 -1.92 -17.99 -1.17
N ILE A 677 -2.17 -19.16 -0.59
CA ILE A 677 -1.69 -20.45 -1.10
C ILE A 677 -2.90 -21.17 -1.72
N ASP A 678 -2.94 -21.12 -3.05
CA ASP A 678 -3.99 -21.73 -3.85
C ASP A 678 -3.73 -23.22 -4.09
N ASP A 679 -4.74 -23.90 -4.64
CA ASP A 679 -4.63 -25.27 -5.14
C ASP A 679 -3.62 -25.31 -6.29
N ALA A 680 -2.70 -26.28 -6.24
CA ALA A 680 -1.70 -26.48 -7.28
C ALA A 680 -2.29 -26.82 -8.67
N GLU A 681 -3.53 -27.27 -8.72
CA GLU A 681 -4.25 -27.55 -9.96
C GLU A 681 -5.04 -26.34 -10.51
N ALA A 682 -5.05 -25.22 -9.77
CA ALA A 682 -5.63 -23.97 -10.28
C ALA A 682 -4.84 -23.43 -11.48
N GLY A 683 -5.46 -22.68 -12.36
CA GLY A 683 -4.83 -22.14 -13.56
C GLY A 683 -3.66 -21.18 -13.30
N TRP A 684 -3.50 -20.63 -12.10
CA TRP A 684 -2.32 -19.86 -11.65
C TRP A 684 -1.37 -20.69 -10.78
N LYS A 685 -1.68 -21.94 -10.55
CA LYS A 685 -0.88 -23.02 -9.93
C LYS A 685 -0.08 -22.63 -8.69
N GLY A 686 -0.77 -22.30 -7.60
CA GLY A 686 -0.14 -22.43 -6.32
C GLY A 686 -0.02 -21.17 -5.47
N ARG A 687 1.18 -20.71 -5.22
CA ARG A 687 1.48 -19.67 -4.24
C ARG A 687 1.60 -18.31 -4.89
N GLY A 688 1.09 -17.28 -4.25
CA GLY A 688 1.23 -15.95 -4.80
C GLY A 688 0.89 -14.83 -3.83
N VAL A 689 1.40 -13.65 -4.17
CA VAL A 689 0.99 -12.39 -3.57
C VAL A 689 0.04 -11.71 -4.55
N TRP A 690 -1.12 -11.34 -4.06
CA TRP A 690 -2.08 -10.50 -4.74
C TRP A 690 -1.83 -9.04 -4.37
N ALA A 691 -1.96 -8.15 -5.32
CA ALA A 691 -1.77 -6.74 -5.11
C ALA A 691 -2.67 -5.92 -6.02
N SER A 692 -3.26 -4.85 -5.50
CA SER A 692 -4.00 -3.89 -6.33
C SER A 692 -3.02 -3.21 -7.28
N TYR A 693 -3.33 -3.24 -8.59
CA TYR A 693 -2.46 -2.65 -9.61
C TYR A 693 -2.56 -1.13 -9.64
N ASP A 694 -3.74 -0.61 -9.40
CA ASP A 694 -4.04 0.80 -9.55
C ASP A 694 -5.08 1.23 -8.52
N SER A 695 -4.70 2.09 -7.61
CA SER A 695 -5.60 2.59 -6.57
C SER A 695 -6.33 3.87 -6.96
N VAL A 696 -5.90 4.54 -8.04
CA VAL A 696 -6.49 5.80 -8.54
C VAL A 696 -6.37 5.86 -10.06
N THR A 697 -7.15 5.02 -10.72
CA THR A 697 -7.12 4.76 -12.16
C THR A 697 -7.07 6.02 -13.02
N ASN A 698 -7.83 7.03 -12.66
CA ASN A 698 -7.92 8.26 -13.44
C ASN A 698 -6.61 9.03 -13.53
N TRP A 699 -5.84 9.01 -12.45
CA TRP A 699 -4.57 9.74 -12.40
C TRP A 699 -3.44 8.98 -13.06
N HIS A 700 -3.51 7.65 -13.06
CA HIS A 700 -2.58 6.81 -13.82
C HIS A 700 -2.79 6.95 -15.32
N ASN A 701 -4.04 7.02 -15.76
CA ASN A 701 -4.39 7.13 -17.15
C ASN A 701 -4.14 8.54 -17.74
N GLU A 702 -3.95 9.56 -16.91
CA GLU A 702 -3.68 10.94 -17.35
C GLU A 702 -2.34 11.14 -18.09
N GLY A 703 -1.66 10.12 -18.49
CA GLY A 703 -0.43 10.23 -19.28
C GLY A 703 0.55 9.10 -19.07
N GLY A 704 0.09 8.04 -18.44
CA GLY A 704 0.90 6.84 -18.24
C GLY A 704 0.93 5.89 -19.44
N LYS A 705 0.39 6.28 -20.60
CA LYS A 705 0.35 5.43 -21.80
C LYS A 705 1.54 5.69 -22.69
#